data_dfe8cab2df402ede0a902ab97dee078b
#
_entry.id   dfe8cab2df402ede0a902ab97dee078b
#
_cell.length_a   1.000
_cell.length_b   1.000
_cell.length_c   1.000
_cell.angle_alpha   90.00
_cell.angle_beta   90.00
_cell.angle_gamma   90.00
#
_symmetry.space_group_name_H-M   'P 1'
#
loop_
_entity.id
_entity.type
_entity.pdbx_description
1 polymer ?
#
loop_
_entity_poly.entity_id
_entity_poly.type
_entity_poly.pdbx_seq_one_letter_code
_entity_poly.pdbx_strand_id
1 'polypeptide(L)'
;MKVDLGKVLFLILFLTLSAMTVMAGTIKGTIIDKQTREPLTGATVQVAGSTTGAVADIDGNYTLSVANGTYDLVVRYVGYVDQTARQVKVDGEVVLNFELETDAQTLGEVSVVAKKNLEGERALQVERQKATLAIENLGAKEMSVKGIGNVQEGVKKLTGISIAESGQLIVRGLGDRYSTTTLNGLPIASPNPDNKLIPLDLFPSSTVQNITVSKVYDASAFADYSGAHIDISTKENVTDEFLNVSFNVGGRLNTLGKDFYQMERDGTLFKTPSLDEKIYDMPLLDFDEYVTKNNVFRTSFDVEKKTALPEFGGNLGFGRNFAVGEQTLSLLASLSLSNETQRMDDVFYKTLEATGNVQNDFSYDEYTSTLKMAALASVGYTLRQHDRIGYTFFYARNASDSYQSREGVDAEGHNLLGSNDITHIYTLQNHQLNGHHELGKQWQLNWAGSYGKTGSEEPDRRQVMFTKDDAGNLQLFKLNRQETMRYFGELNEEEWVGSLDLKYNWTEQNFVKMGLAYKNKDRDYMGTRFYYNVNKLNPSIDNIYDTDGFLNQENVENGSIVIERKMQPHDTYRAGMDIYAGYVQTDFYPLSSLLVNVGLRYEMTKQWVEYAIEGDQKYQRRRDLNKNDIFPTVNLKYSMNEQNNLRMSLSRTVTRPSFIEMAPFLYQESYGSAQIRGNEELQNGYNYNFDLRYERFAQNGDMLSATVYYKFLDKPIERIQKLQGGATMHSFQNADQGMAAGVELEFRKQLVKDFRLGANVSYMYTNVKLPEGGAYTNKDRSLQGASPILLNADLTYSPRFGEDRQLNLSLLYNLQGKRIHAVGVSQLGDIDQMAIHTLNFNASYNFNSHFTAKLQVSDLLNRAVVFKQEVPKTGEYVEVERFKEGTGLEVGISYNF
;
A
#
# COMPACT_ATOMS: atom_id res chain seq x y z
N MET A 1 13.21 38.77 -6.46
CA MET A 1 12.53 39.66 -5.49
C MET A 1 12.85 39.12 -4.09
N LYS A 2 13.70 39.74 -3.33
CA LYS A 2 14.11 39.31 -1.98
C LYS A 2 12.91 39.49 -1.05
N VAL A 3 12.31 38.38 -0.59
CA VAL A 3 11.30 38.41 0.45
C VAL A 3 12.02 38.62 1.79
N ASP A 4 11.67 39.70 2.45
CA ASP A 4 12.25 40.12 3.72
C ASP A 4 11.70 39.27 4.85
N LEU A 5 12.45 38.22 5.23
CA LEU A 5 12.12 37.25 6.25
C LEU A 5 11.79 37.88 7.62
N GLY A 6 12.28 39.11 7.87
CA GLY A 6 12.03 39.85 9.10
C GLY A 6 10.58 40.33 9.24
N LYS A 7 9.91 40.64 8.14
CA LYS A 7 8.50 41.10 8.16
C LYS A 7 7.53 39.95 8.38
N VAL A 8 7.87 38.73 7.91
CA VAL A 8 7.05 37.56 8.13
C VAL A 8 7.14 37.09 9.59
N LEU A 9 8.33 37.17 10.19
CA LEU A 9 8.51 36.87 11.62
C LEU A 9 7.77 37.88 12.53
N PHE A 10 7.74 39.16 12.13
CA PHE A 10 7.04 40.19 12.90
C PHE A 10 5.54 40.09 12.83
N LEU A 11 4.97 39.61 11.70
CA LEU A 11 3.55 39.35 11.54
C LEU A 11 3.09 38.13 12.38
N ILE A 12 3.95 37.11 12.50
CA ILE A 12 3.70 35.95 13.36
C ILE A 12 3.75 36.31 14.84
N LEU A 13 4.67 37.20 15.22
CA LEU A 13 4.82 37.66 16.62
C LEU A 13 3.70 38.62 17.05
N PHE A 14 3.08 39.35 16.12
CA PHE A 14 1.99 40.29 16.44
C PHE A 14 0.63 39.60 16.59
N LEU A 15 0.44 38.38 16.00
CA LEU A 15 -0.78 37.56 16.14
C LEU A 15 -0.83 36.80 17.46
N THR A 16 0.25 36.73 18.24
CA THR A 16 0.31 35.98 19.52
C THR A 16 0.02 36.81 20.78
N LEU A 17 -0.24 38.10 20.65
CA LEU A 17 -0.32 39.03 21.82
C LEU A 17 -1.73 39.52 22.17
N SER A 18 -2.78 38.89 21.70
CA SER A 18 -4.17 39.28 22.06
C SER A 18 -4.96 38.14 22.70
N ALA A 19 -4.40 37.45 23.69
CA ALA A 19 -5.16 36.55 24.55
C ALA A 19 -5.61 37.30 25.82
N MET A 20 -6.81 37.86 25.81
CA MET A 20 -7.50 38.21 27.05
C MET A 20 -7.74 36.94 27.85
N THR A 21 -7.14 36.82 29.02
CA THR A 21 -7.40 35.76 30.01
C THR A 21 -8.84 35.89 30.54
N VAL A 22 -9.79 35.16 29.93
CA VAL A 22 -11.01 34.82 30.60
C VAL A 22 -10.64 33.82 31.69
N MET A 23 -10.93 34.12 32.96
CA MET A 23 -10.80 33.14 34.06
C MET A 23 -11.82 32.04 33.81
N ALA A 24 -11.34 30.90 33.27
CA ALA A 24 -12.15 29.70 33.06
C ALA A 24 -12.18 28.89 34.36
N GLY A 25 -13.34 28.57 34.86
CA GLY A 25 -13.51 27.57 35.89
C GLY A 25 -13.48 26.17 35.28
N THR A 26 -13.24 25.18 36.11
CA THR A 26 -13.17 23.77 35.65
C THR A 26 -14.07 22.92 36.52
N ILE A 27 -14.97 22.14 35.91
CA ILE A 27 -15.76 21.11 36.58
C ILE A 27 -15.13 19.76 36.20
N LYS A 28 -14.72 18.97 37.18
CA LYS A 28 -14.18 17.64 36.99
C LYS A 28 -14.86 16.62 37.90
N GLY A 29 -14.80 15.35 37.56
CA GLY A 29 -15.33 14.28 38.37
C GLY A 29 -15.37 12.95 37.65
N THR A 30 -16.03 11.98 38.26
CA THR A 30 -16.18 10.64 37.68
C THR A 30 -17.66 10.34 37.41
N ILE A 31 -17.93 9.55 36.38
CA ILE A 31 -19.25 9.02 36.04
C ILE A 31 -19.15 7.52 36.08
N ILE A 32 -19.93 6.90 36.96
CA ILE A 32 -19.93 5.46 37.21
C ILE A 32 -21.34 4.89 37.14
N ASP A 33 -21.44 3.60 36.88
CA ASP A 33 -22.67 2.83 37.08
C ASP A 33 -22.98 2.71 38.58
N LYS A 34 -24.19 3.00 38.94
CA LYS A 34 -24.62 2.99 40.34
C LYS A 34 -24.61 1.57 40.97
N GLN A 35 -24.89 0.53 40.20
CA GLN A 35 -24.99 -0.86 40.66
C GLN A 35 -23.66 -1.59 40.58
N THR A 36 -22.97 -1.52 39.45
CA THR A 36 -21.71 -2.25 39.22
C THR A 36 -20.47 -1.51 39.69
N ARG A 37 -20.58 -0.20 39.95
CA ARG A 37 -19.49 0.72 40.27
C ARG A 37 -18.44 0.83 39.15
N GLU A 38 -18.75 0.34 38.00
CA GLU A 38 -17.85 0.42 36.84
C GLU A 38 -17.89 1.82 36.21
N PRO A 39 -16.75 2.35 35.73
CA PRO A 39 -16.71 3.64 35.05
C PRO A 39 -17.48 3.62 33.73
N LEU A 40 -18.27 4.66 33.48
CA LEU A 40 -19.05 4.81 32.26
C LEU A 40 -18.25 5.58 31.18
N THR A 41 -17.41 4.88 30.49
CA THR A 41 -16.57 5.42 29.39
C THR A 41 -17.43 5.96 28.26
N GLY A 42 -17.24 7.23 27.90
CA GLY A 42 -18.00 7.86 26.83
C GLY A 42 -19.32 8.52 27.29
N ALA A 43 -19.63 8.50 28.60
CA ALA A 43 -20.72 9.29 29.16
C ALA A 43 -20.43 10.79 28.93
N THR A 44 -21.50 11.56 28.65
CA THR A 44 -21.38 13.00 28.35
C THR A 44 -21.90 13.85 29.48
N VAL A 45 -21.18 14.90 29.86
CA VAL A 45 -21.62 15.96 30.75
C VAL A 45 -21.77 17.23 29.91
N GLN A 46 -22.96 17.81 29.87
CA GLN A 46 -23.25 18.97 29.04
C GLN A 46 -23.91 20.07 29.86
N VAL A 47 -23.59 21.32 29.61
CA VAL A 47 -24.32 22.47 30.16
C VAL A 47 -25.68 22.53 29.52
N ALA A 48 -26.76 22.54 30.33
CA ALA A 48 -28.13 22.53 29.85
C ALA A 48 -28.41 23.74 28.93
N GLY A 49 -28.92 23.45 27.73
CA GLY A 49 -29.25 24.49 26.74
C GLY A 49 -28.04 25.04 25.97
N SER A 50 -26.83 24.39 26.06
CA SER A 50 -25.63 24.79 25.32
C SER A 50 -24.97 23.56 24.68
N THR A 51 -24.09 23.81 23.74
CA THR A 51 -23.25 22.77 23.13
C THR A 51 -21.96 22.47 23.93
N THR A 52 -21.74 23.23 25.02
CA THR A 52 -20.56 23.07 25.86
C THR A 52 -20.67 21.78 26.71
N GLY A 53 -19.80 20.81 26.47
CA GLY A 53 -19.84 19.53 27.18
C GLY A 53 -18.46 18.87 27.24
N ALA A 54 -18.38 17.80 28.05
CA ALA A 54 -17.22 16.95 28.15
C ALA A 54 -17.65 15.49 28.06
N VAL A 55 -16.75 14.62 27.59
CA VAL A 55 -16.95 13.17 27.49
C VAL A 55 -16.05 12.50 28.52
N ALA A 56 -16.61 11.53 29.26
CA ALA A 56 -15.86 10.74 30.22
C ALA A 56 -14.82 9.84 29.51
N ASP A 57 -13.62 9.76 30.10
CA ASP A 57 -12.54 8.89 29.67
C ASP A 57 -12.80 7.41 30.06
N ILE A 58 -11.79 6.55 29.84
CA ILE A 58 -11.90 5.10 30.12
C ILE A 58 -12.11 4.78 31.61
N ASP A 59 -11.69 5.68 32.50
CA ASP A 59 -11.87 5.55 33.94
C ASP A 59 -13.13 6.31 34.43
N GLY A 60 -13.95 6.77 33.48
CA GLY A 60 -15.15 7.55 33.75
C GLY A 60 -14.89 8.99 34.17
N ASN A 61 -13.63 9.48 34.14
CA ASN A 61 -13.33 10.85 34.53
C ASN A 61 -13.67 11.81 33.41
N TYR A 62 -14.22 12.98 33.78
CA TYR A 62 -14.47 14.06 32.86
C TYR A 62 -13.89 15.38 33.36
N THR A 63 -13.60 16.28 32.41
CA THR A 63 -13.15 17.63 32.72
C THR A 63 -13.84 18.61 31.77
N LEU A 64 -14.71 19.45 32.34
CA LEU A 64 -15.48 20.46 31.59
C LEU A 64 -15.00 21.86 31.97
N SER A 65 -14.51 22.59 31.00
CA SER A 65 -14.03 23.98 31.18
C SER A 65 -15.17 24.95 30.82
N VAL A 66 -15.59 25.79 31.75
CA VAL A 66 -16.64 26.80 31.59
C VAL A 66 -16.19 28.12 32.22
N ALA A 67 -16.78 29.24 31.85
CA ALA A 67 -16.53 30.49 32.54
C ALA A 67 -17.04 30.40 33.99
N ASN A 68 -16.52 31.23 34.91
CA ASN A 68 -17.08 31.29 36.25
C ASN A 68 -18.54 31.72 36.20
N GLY A 69 -19.41 30.94 36.84
CA GLY A 69 -20.87 31.16 36.77
C GLY A 69 -21.67 30.05 37.45
N THR A 70 -22.95 30.07 37.26
CA THR A 70 -23.86 29.02 37.79
C THR A 70 -24.53 28.29 36.61
N TYR A 71 -24.40 26.97 36.58
CA TYR A 71 -24.79 26.12 35.45
C TYR A 71 -25.71 24.98 35.90
N ASP A 72 -26.63 24.60 35.06
CA ASP A 72 -27.29 23.30 35.13
C ASP A 72 -26.53 22.32 34.21
N LEU A 73 -26.17 21.16 34.71
CA LEU A 73 -25.44 20.14 33.98
C LEU A 73 -26.34 18.93 33.73
N VAL A 74 -26.32 18.41 32.51
CA VAL A 74 -27.03 17.19 32.15
C VAL A 74 -26.01 16.13 31.80
N VAL A 75 -26.09 14.97 32.46
CA VAL A 75 -25.22 13.82 32.21
C VAL A 75 -26.03 12.75 31.49
N ARG A 76 -25.47 12.25 30.41
CA ARG A 76 -26.11 11.26 29.55
C ARG A 76 -25.18 10.11 29.24
N TYR A 77 -25.75 8.92 29.23
CA TYR A 77 -25.08 7.73 28.70
C TYR A 77 -26.12 6.77 28.15
N VAL A 78 -25.80 6.14 27.01
CA VAL A 78 -26.73 5.24 26.32
C VAL A 78 -27.14 4.08 27.22
N GLY A 79 -28.45 3.89 27.42
CA GLY A 79 -29.00 2.85 28.31
C GLY A 79 -29.11 3.27 29.80
N TYR A 80 -28.91 4.54 30.12
CA TYR A 80 -28.99 5.08 31.47
C TYR A 80 -29.96 6.26 31.56
N VAL A 81 -30.54 6.46 32.72
CA VAL A 81 -31.42 7.61 32.98
C VAL A 81 -30.60 8.89 33.02
N ASP A 82 -31.01 9.90 32.26
CA ASP A 82 -30.38 11.23 32.26
C ASP A 82 -30.40 11.81 33.69
N GLN A 83 -29.22 12.23 34.19
CA GLN A 83 -29.11 12.88 35.48
C GLN A 83 -28.81 14.36 35.31
N THR A 84 -29.53 15.22 36.03
CA THR A 84 -29.34 16.67 35.99
C THR A 84 -28.87 17.21 37.33
N ALA A 85 -27.71 17.86 37.35
CA ALA A 85 -27.24 18.63 38.50
C ALA A 85 -27.57 20.11 38.24
N ARG A 86 -28.45 20.68 39.09
CA ARG A 86 -28.93 22.07 38.93
C ARG A 86 -28.12 23.04 39.79
N GLN A 87 -27.97 24.28 39.29
CA GLN A 87 -27.33 25.40 39.96
C GLN A 87 -25.94 25.13 40.50
N VAL A 88 -25.10 24.42 39.72
CA VAL A 88 -23.69 24.18 40.01
C VAL A 88 -22.92 25.50 39.89
N LYS A 89 -22.46 26.02 41.04
CA LYS A 89 -21.67 27.26 41.07
C LYS A 89 -20.23 26.95 40.79
N VAL A 90 -19.68 27.51 39.72
CA VAL A 90 -18.29 27.37 39.31
C VAL A 90 -17.54 28.68 39.60
N ASP A 91 -16.59 28.59 40.54
CA ASP A 91 -15.69 29.67 40.91
C ASP A 91 -14.30 29.07 41.13
N GLY A 92 -13.58 28.83 40.01
CA GLY A 92 -12.37 28.01 39.97
C GLY A 92 -12.66 26.54 39.70
N GLU A 93 -12.02 25.63 40.46
CA GLU A 93 -12.20 24.19 40.25
C GLU A 93 -13.32 23.62 41.13
N VAL A 94 -14.25 22.86 40.53
CA VAL A 94 -15.37 22.17 41.17
C VAL A 94 -15.25 20.67 40.88
N VAL A 95 -15.32 19.80 41.90
CA VAL A 95 -15.38 18.34 41.73
C VAL A 95 -16.81 17.87 41.88
N LEU A 96 -17.38 17.20 40.85
CA LEU A 96 -18.72 16.68 40.83
C LEU A 96 -18.79 15.31 40.23
N ASN A 97 -19.13 14.27 41.03
CA ASN A 97 -19.25 12.90 40.57
C ASN A 97 -20.71 12.53 40.32
N PHE A 98 -20.93 11.67 39.32
CA PHE A 98 -22.25 11.16 38.93
C PHE A 98 -22.32 9.65 39.01
N GLU A 99 -23.42 9.14 39.56
CA GLU A 99 -23.75 7.70 39.59
C GLU A 99 -25.04 7.51 38.77
N LEU A 100 -24.94 7.00 37.56
CA LEU A 100 -26.07 6.79 36.69
C LEU A 100 -26.76 5.46 36.96
N GLU A 101 -28.09 5.47 36.92
CA GLU A 101 -28.94 4.27 37.00
C GLU A 101 -29.25 3.78 35.58
N THR A 102 -29.23 2.47 35.37
CA THR A 102 -29.68 1.87 34.12
C THR A 102 -31.15 2.13 33.89
N ASP A 103 -31.53 2.62 32.74
CA ASP A 103 -32.92 2.83 32.35
C ASP A 103 -33.58 1.50 31.96
N ALA A 104 -34.30 0.90 32.92
CA ALA A 104 -35.01 -0.37 32.72
C ALA A 104 -36.15 -0.29 31.69
N GLN A 105 -36.59 0.90 31.29
CA GLN A 105 -37.60 1.08 30.22
C GLN A 105 -36.95 1.18 28.81
N THR A 106 -35.69 1.62 28.69
CA THR A 106 -34.98 1.73 27.44
C THR A 106 -34.35 0.39 26.99
N LEU A 107 -34.30 -0.64 27.85
CA LEU A 107 -33.84 -2.00 27.50
C LEU A 107 -34.77 -2.74 26.51
N GLY A 108 -35.86 -2.13 26.05
CA GLY A 108 -36.76 -2.61 25.01
C GLY A 108 -36.53 -2.02 23.61
N GLU A 109 -35.70 -1.01 23.46
CA GLU A 109 -35.49 -0.32 22.18
C GLU A 109 -33.99 -0.20 21.82
N VAL A 110 -33.64 -1.01 20.88
CA VAL A 110 -32.54 -0.81 19.92
C VAL A 110 -31.16 -0.49 20.55
N SER A 111 -30.55 -1.49 21.17
CA SER A 111 -29.11 -1.54 21.20
C SER A 111 -28.63 -1.88 19.77
N VAL A 112 -28.52 -0.89 18.92
CA VAL A 112 -27.70 -1.01 17.71
C VAL A 112 -26.29 -1.27 18.24
N VAL A 113 -25.76 -2.48 18.03
CA VAL A 113 -24.31 -2.73 18.11
C VAL A 113 -23.70 -1.94 16.96
N ALA A 114 -23.53 -0.64 17.18
CA ALA A 114 -22.80 0.22 16.29
C ALA A 114 -21.37 -0.33 16.28
N LYS A 115 -20.95 -0.88 15.15
CA LYS A 115 -19.54 -1.19 14.91
C LYS A 115 -18.78 0.08 15.29
N LYS A 116 -17.78 -0.02 16.18
CA LYS A 116 -17.04 1.14 16.70
C LYS A 116 -16.54 1.98 15.54
N ASN A 117 -16.70 3.30 15.59
CA ASN A 117 -16.07 4.18 14.62
C ASN A 117 -14.53 4.16 14.83
N LEU A 118 -13.84 3.37 14.03
CA LEU A 118 -12.38 3.17 14.08
C LEU A 118 -11.63 4.13 13.14
N GLU A 119 -12.20 5.28 12.79
CA GLU A 119 -11.51 6.33 12.03
C GLU A 119 -10.60 7.19 12.91
N GLY A 120 -10.92 7.29 14.20
CA GLY A 120 -10.25 8.14 15.16
C GLY A 120 -9.09 7.44 15.87
N GLU A 121 -8.00 8.18 16.10
CA GLU A 121 -6.79 7.65 16.71
C GLU A 121 -7.01 7.08 18.12
N ARG A 122 -7.80 7.74 18.98
CA ARG A 122 -8.08 7.25 20.34
C ARG A 122 -8.81 5.91 20.32
N ALA A 123 -9.83 5.76 19.45
CA ALA A 123 -10.54 4.50 19.30
C ALA A 123 -9.61 3.37 18.88
N LEU A 124 -8.68 3.65 17.96
CA LEU A 124 -7.67 2.69 17.50
C LEU A 124 -6.62 2.38 18.58
N GLN A 125 -6.24 3.34 19.42
CA GLN A 125 -5.34 3.06 20.56
C GLN A 125 -6.01 2.12 21.59
N VAL A 126 -7.29 2.33 21.89
CA VAL A 126 -8.06 1.43 22.76
C VAL A 126 -8.19 0.04 22.13
N GLU A 127 -8.45 -0.04 20.81
CA GLU A 127 -8.47 -1.30 20.07
C GLU A 127 -7.13 -2.03 20.20
N ARG A 128 -6.00 -1.33 19.95
CA ARG A 128 -4.64 -1.85 20.06
C ARG A 128 -4.33 -2.33 21.50
N GLN A 129 -4.73 -1.57 22.52
CA GLN A 129 -4.54 -1.94 23.92
C GLN A 129 -5.31 -3.22 24.29
N LYS A 130 -6.54 -3.36 23.79
CA LYS A 130 -7.42 -4.52 24.08
C LYS A 130 -7.12 -5.73 23.19
N ALA A 131 -6.57 -5.53 21.99
CA ALA A 131 -6.28 -6.60 21.04
C ALA A 131 -5.50 -7.76 21.69
N THR A 132 -5.82 -8.99 21.31
CA THR A 132 -5.07 -10.19 21.70
C THR A 132 -3.67 -10.17 21.12
N LEU A 133 -3.56 -9.83 19.85
CA LEU A 133 -2.31 -9.74 19.08
C LEU A 133 -1.69 -8.34 19.20
N ALA A 134 -0.38 -8.28 18.97
CA ALA A 134 0.32 -7.01 18.76
C ALA A 134 -0.02 -6.44 17.38
N ILE A 135 -0.80 -5.37 17.32
CA ILE A 135 -1.21 -4.70 16.09
C ILE A 135 -0.75 -3.24 16.06
N GLU A 136 -0.65 -2.69 14.86
CA GLU A 136 -0.47 -1.25 14.60
C GLU A 136 -1.60 -0.78 13.69
N ASN A 137 -2.18 0.38 13.99
CA ASN A 137 -3.36 0.88 13.28
C ASN A 137 -3.13 2.30 12.83
N LEU A 138 -3.74 2.65 11.69
CA LEU A 138 -3.78 4.00 11.15
C LEU A 138 -5.22 4.30 10.68
N GLY A 139 -5.88 5.29 11.26
CA GLY A 139 -7.25 5.64 10.94
C GLY A 139 -7.37 6.74 9.88
N ALA A 140 -8.52 6.80 9.20
CA ALA A 140 -8.81 7.78 8.16
C ALA A 140 -8.63 9.24 8.62
N LYS A 141 -9.02 9.56 9.87
CA LYS A 141 -8.84 10.90 10.44
C LYS A 141 -7.38 11.27 10.64
N GLU A 142 -6.54 10.33 11.10
CA GLU A 142 -5.11 10.53 11.23
C GLU A 142 -4.44 10.69 9.86
N MET A 143 -4.82 9.88 8.88
CA MET A 143 -4.35 10.01 7.49
C MET A 143 -4.66 11.41 6.93
N SER A 144 -5.89 11.89 7.11
CA SER A 144 -6.30 13.22 6.64
C SER A 144 -5.49 14.36 7.27
N VAL A 145 -5.23 14.33 8.59
CA VAL A 145 -4.42 15.34 9.30
C VAL A 145 -2.97 15.33 8.83
N LYS A 146 -2.43 14.16 8.52
CA LYS A 146 -1.05 13.99 8.05
C LYS A 146 -0.89 14.15 6.53
N GLY A 147 -1.95 14.42 5.78
CA GLY A 147 -1.91 14.56 4.32
C GLY A 147 -1.59 13.26 3.59
N ILE A 148 -2.03 12.12 4.13
CA ILE A 148 -1.82 10.80 3.53
C ILE A 148 -2.96 10.51 2.56
N GLY A 149 -2.64 10.41 1.26
CA GLY A 149 -3.61 10.27 0.17
C GLY A 149 -4.09 8.84 -0.07
N ASN A 150 -3.28 7.83 0.25
CA ASN A 150 -3.56 6.43 -0.02
C ASN A 150 -2.98 5.49 1.04
N VAL A 151 -3.33 4.20 0.95
CA VAL A 151 -2.87 3.18 1.91
C VAL A 151 -1.36 2.98 1.87
N GLN A 152 -0.73 3.04 0.71
CA GLN A 152 0.73 2.86 0.56
C GLN A 152 1.52 3.91 1.35
N GLU A 153 1.13 5.17 1.24
CA GLU A 153 1.73 6.25 2.03
C GLU A 153 1.48 6.07 3.53
N GLY A 154 0.29 5.55 3.89
CA GLY A 154 -0.09 5.27 5.28
C GLY A 154 0.78 4.19 5.91
N VAL A 155 0.91 3.03 5.28
CA VAL A 155 1.72 1.91 5.80
C VAL A 155 3.19 2.28 5.92
N LYS A 156 3.73 3.11 5.02
CA LYS A 156 5.11 3.63 5.08
C LYS A 156 5.41 4.40 6.38
N LYS A 157 4.37 4.93 7.05
CA LYS A 157 4.52 5.64 8.34
C LYS A 157 4.51 4.73 9.55
N LEU A 158 4.18 3.45 9.38
CA LEU A 158 4.21 2.47 10.48
C LEU A 158 5.62 1.96 10.71
N THR A 159 5.85 1.43 11.91
CA THR A 159 7.19 1.04 12.36
C THR A 159 7.76 -0.12 11.52
N GLY A 160 9.03 -0.06 11.13
CA GLY A 160 9.73 -1.15 10.45
C GLY A 160 9.21 -1.48 9.04
N ILE A 161 8.52 -0.54 8.39
CA ILE A 161 7.97 -0.68 7.04
C ILE A 161 8.64 0.33 6.10
N SER A 162 9.09 -0.15 4.95
CA SER A 162 9.60 0.65 3.85
C SER A 162 9.03 0.16 2.52
N ILE A 163 9.17 0.98 1.49
CA ILE A 163 8.71 0.67 0.13
C ILE A 163 9.91 0.76 -0.81
N ALA A 164 10.07 -0.22 -1.69
CA ALA A 164 11.03 -0.20 -2.77
C ALA A 164 10.54 0.72 -3.90
N GLU A 165 11.42 1.14 -4.80
CA GLU A 165 11.03 1.94 -5.98
C GLU A 165 10.08 1.19 -6.91
N SER A 166 10.21 -0.13 -6.99
CA SER A 166 9.26 -1.02 -7.68
C SER A 166 7.85 -1.06 -7.04
N GLY A 167 7.60 -0.27 -5.98
CA GLY A 167 6.35 -0.29 -5.20
C GLY A 167 6.24 -1.47 -4.22
N GLN A 168 7.24 -2.35 -4.16
CA GLN A 168 7.25 -3.51 -3.25
C GLN A 168 7.35 -3.09 -1.80
N LEU A 169 6.47 -3.64 -0.97
CA LEU A 169 6.49 -3.44 0.47
C LEU A 169 7.55 -4.32 1.13
N ILE A 170 8.33 -3.73 2.03
CA ILE A 170 9.35 -4.41 2.82
C ILE A 170 9.04 -4.19 4.29
N VAL A 171 8.80 -5.29 5.01
CA VAL A 171 8.49 -5.26 6.45
C VAL A 171 9.56 -6.00 7.22
N ARG A 172 10.22 -5.31 8.17
CA ARG A 172 11.31 -5.89 8.97
C ARG A 172 12.42 -6.50 8.12
N GLY A 173 12.71 -5.88 6.96
CA GLY A 173 13.69 -6.37 6.00
C GLY A 173 13.22 -7.53 5.12
N LEU A 174 12.00 -8.01 5.30
CA LEU A 174 11.40 -9.06 4.47
C LEU A 174 10.59 -8.42 3.35
N GLY A 175 10.86 -8.80 2.09
CA GLY A 175 10.17 -8.30 0.91
C GLY A 175 8.69 -8.70 0.87
N ASP A 176 7.98 -8.24 -0.14
CA ASP A 176 6.53 -8.37 -0.30
C ASP A 176 6.02 -9.82 -0.24
N ARG A 177 6.83 -10.80 -0.74
CA ARG A 177 6.48 -12.24 -0.68
C ARG A 177 6.20 -12.76 0.72
N TYR A 178 6.75 -12.11 1.75
CA TYR A 178 6.56 -12.46 3.15
C TYR A 178 5.37 -11.76 3.80
N SER A 179 4.59 -10.99 3.06
CA SER A 179 3.44 -10.26 3.57
C SER A 179 2.16 -10.65 2.84
N THR A 180 1.01 -10.31 3.41
CA THR A 180 -0.31 -10.53 2.81
C THR A 180 -1.21 -9.33 3.04
N THR A 181 -2.10 -9.06 2.09
CA THR A 181 -3.10 -8.00 2.18
C THR A 181 -4.51 -8.59 2.16
N THR A 182 -5.35 -8.07 3.03
CA THR A 182 -6.78 -8.35 3.07
C THR A 182 -7.59 -7.07 2.91
N LEU A 183 -8.77 -7.18 2.35
CA LEU A 183 -9.80 -6.15 2.33
C LEU A 183 -10.96 -6.66 3.19
N ASN A 184 -11.26 -5.96 4.29
CA ASN A 184 -12.27 -6.37 5.27
C ASN A 184 -12.06 -7.81 5.78
N GLY A 185 -10.80 -8.21 6.02
CA GLY A 185 -10.42 -9.53 6.50
C GLY A 185 -10.35 -10.63 5.44
N LEU A 186 -10.72 -10.40 4.18
CA LEU A 186 -10.64 -11.37 3.09
C LEU A 186 -9.43 -11.09 2.19
N PRO A 187 -8.62 -12.11 1.82
CA PRO A 187 -7.53 -11.96 0.87
C PRO A 187 -7.96 -11.31 -0.44
N ILE A 188 -7.06 -10.55 -1.03
CA ILE A 188 -7.23 -9.94 -2.35
C ILE A 188 -6.00 -10.21 -3.22
N ALA A 189 -6.25 -10.46 -4.51
CA ALA A 189 -5.24 -10.75 -5.50
C ALA A 189 -4.49 -9.48 -5.94
N SER A 190 -3.23 -9.63 -6.36
CA SER A 190 -2.43 -8.55 -6.94
C SER A 190 -2.57 -8.52 -8.46
N PRO A 191 -2.92 -7.37 -9.06
CA PRO A 191 -2.86 -7.22 -10.52
C PRO A 191 -1.42 -7.09 -11.04
N ASN A 192 -0.46 -6.68 -10.21
CA ASN A 192 0.93 -6.59 -10.62
C ASN A 192 1.55 -7.99 -10.69
N PRO A 193 2.04 -8.46 -11.86
CA PRO A 193 2.59 -9.80 -12.01
C PRO A 193 3.87 -10.01 -11.18
N ASP A 194 4.66 -8.96 -10.96
CA ASP A 194 5.95 -9.01 -10.29
C ASP A 194 5.85 -8.99 -8.76
N ASN A 195 4.71 -8.53 -8.23
CA ASN A 195 4.50 -8.36 -6.80
C ASN A 195 3.43 -9.32 -6.27
N LYS A 196 3.71 -9.99 -5.16
CA LYS A 196 2.71 -10.82 -4.46
C LYS A 196 1.62 -9.94 -3.84
N LEU A 197 2.01 -8.81 -3.27
CA LEU A 197 1.07 -7.86 -2.69
C LEU A 197 0.46 -6.97 -3.76
N ILE A 198 -0.82 -6.68 -3.57
CA ILE A 198 -1.50 -5.68 -4.38
C ILE A 198 -0.85 -4.31 -4.20
N PRO A 199 -0.70 -3.50 -5.25
CA PRO A 199 -0.27 -2.11 -5.13
C PRO A 199 -1.22 -1.35 -4.18
N LEU A 200 -0.70 -0.92 -3.03
CA LEU A 200 -1.51 -0.32 -1.97
C LEU A 200 -1.96 1.11 -2.29
N ASP A 201 -1.41 1.74 -3.31
CA ASP A 201 -1.85 3.03 -3.86
C ASP A 201 -3.18 2.95 -4.63
N LEU A 202 -3.65 1.73 -4.95
CA LEU A 202 -5.00 1.48 -5.47
C LEU A 202 -6.11 1.80 -4.46
N PHE A 203 -5.78 1.99 -3.18
CA PHE A 203 -6.74 2.28 -2.11
C PHE A 203 -6.61 3.74 -1.64
N PRO A 204 -7.42 4.67 -2.18
CA PRO A 204 -7.46 6.06 -1.70
C PRO A 204 -7.93 6.12 -0.25
N SER A 205 -7.33 7.03 0.54
CA SER A 205 -7.70 7.21 1.95
C SER A 205 -9.19 7.54 2.17
N SER A 206 -9.87 8.09 1.16
CA SER A 206 -11.31 8.40 1.18
C SER A 206 -12.21 7.17 1.28
N THR A 207 -11.76 6.01 0.78
CA THR A 207 -12.51 4.73 0.81
C THR A 207 -12.22 3.90 2.05
N VAL A 208 -11.17 4.23 2.80
CA VAL A 208 -10.65 3.48 3.94
C VAL A 208 -11.18 4.02 5.25
N GLN A 209 -11.57 3.16 6.18
CA GLN A 209 -11.88 3.49 7.56
C GLN A 209 -10.60 3.47 8.41
N ASN A 210 -9.86 2.37 8.34
CA ASN A 210 -8.56 2.21 8.98
C ASN A 210 -7.72 1.14 8.27
N ILE A 211 -6.43 1.15 8.56
CA ILE A 211 -5.47 0.13 8.17
C ILE A 211 -4.99 -0.53 9.46
N THR A 212 -5.07 -1.86 9.53
CA THR A 212 -4.52 -2.65 10.63
C THR A 212 -3.36 -3.51 10.14
N VAL A 213 -2.21 -3.39 10.78
CA VAL A 213 -1.02 -4.18 10.46
C VAL A 213 -0.66 -5.06 11.64
N SER A 214 -0.68 -6.38 11.41
CA SER A 214 -0.17 -7.37 12.35
C SER A 214 1.13 -7.98 11.84
N LYS A 215 2.18 -7.92 12.65
CA LYS A 215 3.49 -8.52 12.35
C LYS A 215 3.68 -9.86 13.07
N VAL A 216 2.63 -10.34 13.75
CA VAL A 216 2.53 -11.63 14.43
C VAL A 216 1.40 -12.45 13.82
N TYR A 217 1.49 -13.78 13.90
CA TYR A 217 0.57 -14.67 13.21
C TYR A 217 -0.67 -14.99 14.06
N ASP A 218 -1.84 -14.97 13.38
CA ASP A 218 -3.13 -15.42 13.88
C ASP A 218 -3.60 -16.67 13.11
N ALA A 219 -4.01 -17.72 13.82
CA ALA A 219 -4.44 -18.96 13.18
C ALA A 219 -5.72 -18.82 12.32
N SER A 220 -6.51 -17.78 12.49
CA SER A 220 -7.68 -17.51 11.64
C SER A 220 -7.29 -17.01 10.23
N ALA A 221 -6.10 -16.42 10.08
CA ALA A 221 -5.57 -15.98 8.79
C ALA A 221 -4.83 -17.11 8.05
N PHE A 222 -4.75 -17.01 6.71
CA PHE A 222 -3.88 -17.88 5.91
C PHE A 222 -2.42 -17.70 6.32
N ALA A 223 -1.65 -18.81 6.36
CA ALA A 223 -0.33 -18.85 6.96
C ALA A 223 0.81 -18.32 6.06
N ASP A 224 0.50 -17.72 4.94
CA ASP A 224 1.46 -17.29 3.93
C ASP A 224 2.07 -15.89 4.19
N TYR A 225 2.32 -15.55 5.45
CA TYR A 225 3.05 -14.35 5.82
C TYR A 225 3.99 -14.53 7.02
N SER A 226 5.05 -13.77 7.03
CA SER A 226 6.03 -13.65 8.11
C SER A 226 6.46 -12.19 8.33
N GLY A 227 6.32 -11.34 7.32
CA GLY A 227 6.52 -9.90 7.40
C GLY A 227 5.36 -9.22 8.10
N ALA A 228 4.24 -9.05 7.40
CA ALA A 228 3.01 -8.49 7.93
C ALA A 228 1.74 -9.05 7.27
N HIS A 229 0.66 -9.02 8.04
CA HIS A 229 -0.71 -9.06 7.56
C HIS A 229 -1.28 -7.66 7.61
N ILE A 230 -1.66 -7.12 6.45
CA ILE A 230 -2.19 -5.77 6.29
C ILE A 230 -3.67 -5.90 5.98
N ASP A 231 -4.53 -5.54 6.91
CA ASP A 231 -5.96 -5.47 6.68
C ASP A 231 -6.39 -4.04 6.39
N ILE A 232 -7.02 -3.84 5.24
CA ILE A 232 -7.60 -2.58 4.80
C ILE A 232 -9.09 -2.67 5.10
N SER A 233 -9.53 -2.01 6.16
CA SER A 233 -10.94 -1.93 6.50
C SER A 233 -11.58 -0.76 5.76
N THR A 234 -12.57 -1.05 4.93
CA THR A 234 -13.35 -0.01 4.23
C THR A 234 -14.45 0.55 5.15
N LYS A 235 -15.00 1.68 4.75
CA LYS A 235 -16.18 2.25 5.41
C LYS A 235 -17.40 1.38 5.08
N GLU A 236 -17.77 0.48 5.97
CA GLU A 236 -18.91 -0.42 5.79
C GLU A 236 -20.19 0.07 6.48
N ASN A 237 -20.05 0.94 7.47
CA ASN A 237 -21.15 1.41 8.29
C ASN A 237 -21.21 2.94 8.29
N VAL A 238 -22.42 3.44 8.27
CA VAL A 238 -22.72 4.85 8.44
C VAL A 238 -23.03 5.08 9.92
N THR A 239 -22.08 5.67 10.67
CA THR A 239 -22.34 6.09 12.06
C THR A 239 -23.13 7.40 12.07
N ASP A 240 -22.68 8.35 11.26
CA ASP A 240 -23.33 9.65 11.05
C ASP A 240 -23.62 9.79 9.54
N GLU A 241 -24.77 10.32 9.20
CA GLU A 241 -25.10 10.60 7.80
C GLU A 241 -24.17 11.68 7.27
N PHE A 242 -23.65 11.49 6.05
CA PHE A 242 -22.74 12.45 5.44
C PHE A 242 -22.83 12.49 3.92
N LEU A 243 -22.56 13.65 3.38
CA LEU A 243 -22.21 13.85 1.97
C LEU A 243 -20.92 14.67 1.95
N ASN A 244 -19.83 14.08 1.46
CA ASN A 244 -18.54 14.71 1.36
C ASN A 244 -18.15 14.93 -0.10
N VAL A 245 -17.75 16.16 -0.43
CA VAL A 245 -17.20 16.49 -1.75
C VAL A 245 -15.87 17.17 -1.53
N SER A 246 -14.81 16.65 -2.16
CA SER A 246 -13.48 17.27 -2.12
C SER A 246 -12.90 17.41 -3.51
N PHE A 247 -12.11 18.46 -3.69
CA PHE A 247 -11.37 18.74 -4.90
C PHE A 247 -9.99 19.27 -4.54
N ASN A 248 -8.97 18.82 -5.25
CA ASN A 248 -7.60 19.27 -5.11
C ASN A 248 -6.95 19.53 -6.47
N VAL A 249 -6.03 20.45 -6.47
CA VAL A 249 -5.24 20.86 -7.64
C VAL A 249 -3.78 21.04 -7.20
N GLY A 250 -2.86 20.56 -8.02
CA GLY A 250 -1.44 20.60 -7.66
C GLY A 250 -0.51 20.36 -8.83
N GLY A 251 0.68 19.88 -8.49
CA GLY A 251 1.71 19.43 -9.43
C GLY A 251 3.11 19.52 -8.84
N ARG A 252 4.07 18.88 -9.52
CA ARG A 252 5.47 18.94 -9.14
C ARG A 252 6.12 20.19 -9.73
N LEU A 253 6.98 20.88 -8.95
CA LEU A 253 7.62 22.14 -9.36
C LEU A 253 8.58 21.98 -10.55
N ASN A 254 9.17 20.81 -10.74
CA ASN A 254 10.01 20.48 -11.89
C ASN A 254 9.19 20.05 -13.13
N THR A 255 7.89 19.85 -13.01
CA THR A 255 7.00 19.32 -14.06
C THR A 255 5.99 20.38 -14.54
N LEU A 256 5.28 21.01 -13.61
CA LEU A 256 4.15 21.92 -13.90
C LEU A 256 4.55 23.05 -14.83
N GLY A 257 3.84 23.17 -15.96
CA GLY A 257 4.09 24.21 -16.96
C GLY A 257 5.35 24.00 -17.81
N LYS A 258 6.02 22.84 -17.69
CA LYS A 258 7.19 22.49 -18.48
C LYS A 258 6.82 21.69 -19.70
N ASP A 259 7.79 21.53 -20.62
CA ASP A 259 7.67 20.63 -21.75
C ASP A 259 7.49 19.21 -21.25
N PHE A 260 6.55 18.50 -21.85
CA PHE A 260 6.17 17.13 -21.53
C PHE A 260 6.04 16.33 -22.82
N TYR A 261 6.75 15.22 -22.93
CA TYR A 261 6.79 14.39 -24.10
C TYR A 261 6.06 13.08 -23.85
N GLN A 262 5.35 12.59 -24.86
CA GLN A 262 4.67 11.28 -24.86
C GLN A 262 4.55 10.77 -26.28
N MET A 263 4.47 9.46 -26.47
CA MET A 263 4.11 8.91 -27.75
C MET A 263 2.60 9.07 -28.01
N GLU A 264 2.21 9.13 -29.28
CA GLU A 264 0.80 9.19 -29.67
C GLU A 264 0.04 8.01 -29.08
N ARG A 265 -1.14 8.25 -28.52
CA ARG A 265 -2.03 7.25 -27.98
C ARG A 265 -3.34 7.17 -28.74
N ASP A 266 -3.80 5.93 -29.05
CA ASP A 266 -5.19 5.72 -29.49
C ASP A 266 -6.10 5.72 -28.27
N GLY A 267 -6.66 6.90 -27.96
CA GLY A 267 -7.57 7.07 -26.84
C GLY A 267 -6.97 7.78 -25.62
N THR A 268 -7.46 7.45 -24.46
CA THR A 268 -7.09 8.10 -23.19
C THR A 268 -6.73 7.04 -22.16
N LEU A 269 -6.16 7.46 -21.01
CA LEU A 269 -5.93 6.54 -19.89
C LEU A 269 -7.23 5.92 -19.32
N PHE A 270 -8.40 6.44 -19.68
CA PHE A 270 -9.70 5.82 -19.35
C PHE A 270 -10.01 4.61 -20.22
N LYS A 271 -9.57 4.63 -21.47
CA LYS A 271 -9.80 3.57 -22.45
C LYS A 271 -8.54 3.41 -23.28
N THR A 272 -7.87 2.32 -23.07
CA THR A 272 -6.67 1.94 -23.83
C THR A 272 -7.02 1.13 -25.05
N PRO A 273 -6.26 1.23 -26.14
CA PRO A 273 -6.44 0.40 -27.30
C PRO A 273 -6.13 -1.05 -26.98
N SER A 274 -6.93 -1.98 -27.48
CA SER A 274 -6.60 -3.39 -27.52
C SER A 274 -6.28 -3.82 -28.94
N LEU A 275 -5.31 -4.70 -29.09
CA LEU A 275 -5.08 -5.40 -30.33
C LEU A 275 -6.29 -6.30 -30.62
N ASP A 276 -6.68 -6.46 -31.90
CA ASP A 276 -7.76 -7.39 -32.27
C ASP A 276 -7.34 -8.82 -31.86
N GLU A 277 -8.15 -9.50 -31.06
CA GLU A 277 -7.88 -10.85 -30.53
C GLU A 277 -7.52 -11.85 -31.65
N LYS A 278 -8.07 -11.67 -32.86
CA LYS A 278 -7.73 -12.49 -34.02
C LYS A 278 -6.25 -12.48 -34.37
N ILE A 279 -5.55 -11.39 -34.06
CA ILE A 279 -4.13 -11.23 -34.39
C ILE A 279 -3.24 -12.12 -33.54
N TYR A 280 -3.67 -12.43 -32.30
CA TYR A 280 -2.92 -13.30 -31.41
C TYR A 280 -2.91 -14.76 -31.89
N ASP A 281 -4.03 -15.27 -32.39
CA ASP A 281 -4.19 -16.68 -32.75
C ASP A 281 -4.11 -16.94 -34.25
N MET A 282 -3.95 -15.89 -35.08
CA MET A 282 -3.84 -16.01 -36.55
C MET A 282 -2.59 -16.84 -36.93
N PRO A 283 -2.66 -17.84 -37.83
CA PRO A 283 -1.46 -18.52 -38.34
C PRO A 283 -0.43 -17.53 -38.89
N LEU A 284 0.87 -17.84 -38.76
CA LEU A 284 1.94 -16.89 -39.17
C LEU A 284 1.83 -16.43 -40.62
N LEU A 285 1.56 -17.36 -41.56
CA LEU A 285 1.43 -17.01 -42.99
C LEU A 285 0.23 -16.09 -43.25
N ASP A 286 -0.88 -16.33 -42.56
CA ASP A 286 -2.08 -15.50 -42.64
C ASP A 286 -1.84 -14.12 -42.01
N PHE A 287 -1.06 -14.06 -40.92
CA PHE A 287 -0.66 -12.81 -40.29
C PHE A 287 0.21 -11.97 -41.20
N ASP A 288 1.22 -12.55 -41.85
CA ASP A 288 2.13 -11.85 -42.75
C ASP A 288 1.37 -11.23 -43.94
N GLU A 289 0.39 -11.97 -44.52
CA GLU A 289 -0.48 -11.45 -45.56
C GLU A 289 -1.44 -10.38 -45.03
N TYR A 290 -1.98 -10.56 -43.80
CA TYR A 290 -2.94 -9.65 -43.21
C TYR A 290 -2.29 -8.31 -42.85
N VAL A 291 -1.13 -8.30 -42.21
CA VAL A 291 -0.42 -7.09 -41.76
C VAL A 291 0.09 -6.26 -42.96
N THR A 292 0.40 -6.92 -44.07
CA THR A 292 0.82 -6.23 -45.32
C THR A 292 -0.34 -5.44 -45.94
N LYS A 293 -1.59 -5.92 -45.82
CA LYS A 293 -2.77 -5.30 -46.41
C LYS A 293 -3.56 -4.40 -45.45
N ASN A 294 -3.31 -4.48 -44.16
CA ASN A 294 -4.11 -3.81 -43.15
C ASN A 294 -3.20 -3.16 -42.08
N ASN A 295 -3.49 -1.91 -41.73
CA ASN A 295 -2.85 -1.28 -40.60
C ASN A 295 -3.42 -1.90 -39.32
N VAL A 296 -2.58 -2.71 -38.66
CA VAL A 296 -2.95 -3.48 -37.46
C VAL A 296 -2.85 -2.63 -36.19
N PHE A 297 -1.95 -1.64 -36.21
CA PHE A 297 -1.69 -0.77 -35.08
C PHE A 297 -2.28 0.62 -35.35
N ARG A 298 -3.00 1.14 -34.37
CA ARG A 298 -3.68 2.44 -34.48
C ARG A 298 -2.84 3.62 -34.02
N THR A 299 -1.67 3.32 -33.43
CA THR A 299 -0.73 4.29 -32.88
C THR A 299 0.55 4.29 -33.67
N SER A 300 1.23 5.44 -33.73
CA SER A 300 2.57 5.57 -34.31
C SER A 300 3.67 5.48 -33.25
N PHE A 301 4.94 5.58 -33.66
CA PHE A 301 6.08 5.78 -32.76
C PHE A 301 6.41 7.29 -32.59
N ASP A 302 5.61 8.16 -33.17
CA ASP A 302 5.82 9.61 -33.12
C ASP A 302 5.64 10.12 -31.71
N VAL A 303 6.43 11.12 -31.38
CA VAL A 303 6.46 11.74 -30.07
C VAL A 303 5.84 13.13 -30.11
N GLU A 304 4.78 13.30 -29.34
CA GLU A 304 4.13 14.59 -29.19
C GLU A 304 4.76 15.39 -28.05
N LYS A 305 4.99 16.67 -28.30
CA LYS A 305 5.37 17.63 -27.26
C LYS A 305 4.14 18.38 -26.77
N LYS A 306 3.89 18.35 -25.47
CA LYS A 306 2.81 19.07 -24.77
C LYS A 306 3.39 19.93 -23.64
N THR A 307 2.54 20.71 -23.00
CA THR A 307 2.87 21.36 -21.74
C THR A 307 2.22 20.60 -20.59
N ALA A 308 2.98 20.26 -19.55
CA ALA A 308 2.44 19.59 -18.37
C ALA A 308 1.38 20.48 -17.68
N LEU A 309 0.15 19.97 -17.63
CA LEU A 309 -0.99 20.64 -16.99
C LEU A 309 -0.96 20.37 -15.46
N PRO A 310 -1.67 21.20 -14.66
CA PRO A 310 -1.87 20.91 -13.26
C PRO A 310 -2.51 19.54 -13.03
N GLU A 311 -2.07 18.87 -11.99
CA GLU A 311 -2.70 17.67 -11.48
C GLU A 311 -4.03 18.05 -10.79
N PHE A 312 -5.00 17.16 -10.84
CA PHE A 312 -6.27 17.33 -10.13
C PHE A 312 -6.69 16.03 -9.45
N GLY A 313 -7.43 16.19 -8.38
CA GLY A 313 -8.06 15.07 -7.68
C GLY A 313 -9.45 15.48 -7.19
N GLY A 314 -10.34 14.51 -7.09
CA GLY A 314 -11.68 14.70 -6.55
C GLY A 314 -12.20 13.46 -5.86
N ASN A 315 -12.94 13.67 -4.78
CA ASN A 315 -13.62 12.60 -4.06
C ASN A 315 -15.07 13.00 -3.79
N LEU A 316 -15.98 12.03 -3.97
CA LEU A 316 -17.38 12.12 -3.61
C LEU A 316 -17.69 10.96 -2.65
N GLY A 317 -18.17 11.27 -1.45
CA GLY A 317 -18.55 10.29 -0.44
C GLY A 317 -19.97 10.52 0.03
N PHE A 318 -20.76 9.47 0.15
CA PHE A 318 -22.13 9.48 0.62
C PHE A 318 -22.33 8.36 1.62
N GLY A 319 -23.03 8.63 2.73
CA GLY A 319 -23.41 7.62 3.69
C GLY A 319 -24.74 7.98 4.35
N ARG A 320 -25.70 7.04 4.36
CA ARG A 320 -27.01 7.24 4.95
C ARG A 320 -27.62 5.96 5.51
N ASN A 321 -28.32 6.10 6.63
CA ASN A 321 -29.12 5.05 7.25
C ASN A 321 -30.62 5.25 6.99
N PHE A 322 -31.30 4.16 6.68
CA PHE A 322 -32.74 4.11 6.46
C PHE A 322 -33.37 3.16 7.47
N ALA A 323 -34.35 3.61 8.19
CA ALA A 323 -35.17 2.75 9.03
C ALA A 323 -36.16 1.94 8.17
N VAL A 324 -36.11 0.60 8.30
CA VAL A 324 -37.01 -0.33 7.61
C VAL A 324 -37.74 -1.17 8.67
N GLY A 325 -38.85 -0.62 9.20
CA GLY A 325 -39.54 -1.14 10.40
C GLY A 325 -38.61 -0.98 11.63
N GLU A 326 -38.35 -2.08 12.31
CA GLU A 326 -37.40 -2.14 13.45
C GLU A 326 -35.92 -2.38 13.01
N GLN A 327 -35.67 -2.40 11.73
CA GLN A 327 -34.37 -2.77 11.12
C GLN A 327 -33.72 -1.53 10.52
N THR A 328 -32.41 -1.62 10.27
CA THR A 328 -31.65 -0.52 9.65
C THR A 328 -30.98 -1.01 8.36
N LEU A 329 -31.21 -0.25 7.28
CA LEU A 329 -30.49 -0.37 6.03
C LEU A 329 -29.45 0.76 5.94
N SER A 330 -28.17 0.42 5.91
CA SER A 330 -27.06 1.38 5.74
C SER A 330 -26.59 1.35 4.29
N LEU A 331 -26.55 2.50 3.65
CA LEU A 331 -25.99 2.67 2.30
C LEU A 331 -24.77 3.59 2.37
N LEU A 332 -23.69 3.16 1.73
CA LEU A 332 -22.47 3.95 1.59
C LEU A 332 -21.96 3.86 0.15
N ALA A 333 -21.52 4.99 -0.39
CA ALA A 333 -20.83 5.06 -1.66
C ALA A 333 -19.67 6.04 -1.60
N SER A 334 -18.56 5.73 -2.28
CA SER A 334 -17.43 6.63 -2.44
C SER A 334 -16.85 6.51 -3.83
N LEU A 335 -16.52 7.64 -4.44
CA LEU A 335 -15.84 7.72 -5.74
C LEU A 335 -14.59 8.59 -5.57
N SER A 336 -13.48 8.17 -6.17
CA SER A 336 -12.23 8.92 -6.19
C SER A 336 -11.67 8.92 -7.61
N LEU A 337 -11.17 10.06 -8.04
CA LEU A 337 -10.47 10.25 -9.31
C LEU A 337 -9.30 11.19 -9.08
N SER A 338 -8.12 10.84 -9.55
CA SER A 338 -6.96 11.73 -9.57
C SER A 338 -6.05 11.45 -10.76
N ASN A 339 -5.40 12.50 -11.24
CA ASN A 339 -4.28 12.35 -12.17
C ASN A 339 -3.00 12.89 -11.53
N GLU A 340 -1.88 12.32 -11.94
CA GLU A 340 -0.52 12.72 -11.54
C GLU A 340 0.33 12.86 -12.80
N THR A 341 1.24 13.82 -12.81
CA THR A 341 2.23 14.00 -13.88
C THR A 341 3.61 14.18 -13.28
N GLN A 342 4.58 13.46 -13.78
CA GLN A 342 5.96 13.52 -13.32
C GLN A 342 6.92 13.65 -14.49
N ARG A 343 7.91 14.52 -14.34
CA ARG A 343 9.05 14.63 -15.24
C ARG A 343 10.32 14.42 -14.43
N MET A 344 11.20 13.54 -14.91
CA MET A 344 12.55 13.36 -14.41
C MET A 344 13.53 13.65 -15.53
N ASP A 345 14.45 14.57 -15.29
CA ASP A 345 15.45 14.98 -16.27
C ASP A 345 16.83 14.44 -15.86
N ASP A 346 17.68 14.21 -16.84
CA ASP A 346 19.08 13.83 -16.65
C ASP A 346 19.28 12.60 -15.73
N VAL A 347 18.37 11.63 -15.85
CA VAL A 347 18.55 10.34 -15.16
C VAL A 347 19.66 9.60 -15.85
N PHE A 348 20.70 9.21 -15.14
CA PHE A 348 21.71 8.35 -15.75
C PHE A 348 21.67 6.91 -15.19
N TYR A 349 22.05 5.98 -16.04
CA TYR A 349 22.14 4.55 -15.73
C TYR A 349 23.42 3.95 -16.32
N LYS A 350 24.23 3.34 -15.46
CA LYS A 350 25.49 2.69 -15.87
C LYS A 350 25.52 1.25 -15.42
N THR A 351 26.11 0.38 -16.27
CA THR A 351 26.54 -0.95 -15.87
C THR A 351 28.05 -1.04 -15.90
N LEU A 352 28.63 -1.85 -15.00
CA LEU A 352 30.06 -1.97 -14.83
C LEU A 352 30.53 -3.37 -15.21
N GLU A 353 31.77 -3.47 -15.68
CA GLU A 353 32.54 -4.71 -15.74
C GLU A 353 33.20 -4.99 -14.37
N ALA A 354 33.65 -6.24 -14.17
CA ALA A 354 34.37 -6.65 -12.96
C ALA A 354 35.67 -5.84 -12.69
N THR A 355 36.19 -5.18 -13.69
CA THR A 355 37.35 -4.27 -13.60
C THR A 355 36.98 -2.88 -13.09
N GLY A 356 35.71 -2.54 -13.03
CA GLY A 356 35.19 -1.19 -12.73
C GLY A 356 35.04 -0.30 -13.96
N ASN A 357 35.42 -0.76 -15.15
CA ASN A 357 35.15 -0.02 -16.38
C ASN A 357 33.65 0.04 -16.64
N VAL A 358 33.19 1.17 -17.20
CA VAL A 358 31.79 1.33 -17.59
C VAL A 358 31.53 0.49 -18.83
N GLN A 359 30.52 -0.38 -18.78
CA GLN A 359 30.07 -1.24 -19.85
C GLN A 359 28.95 -0.58 -20.67
N ASN A 360 27.92 -0.09 -19.98
CA ASN A 360 26.87 0.72 -20.58
C ASN A 360 26.81 2.07 -19.87
N ASP A 361 26.62 3.15 -20.60
CA ASP A 361 26.47 4.50 -20.08
C ASP A 361 25.30 5.21 -20.80
N PHE A 362 24.14 5.24 -20.16
CA PHE A 362 22.94 5.85 -20.71
C PHE A 362 22.47 6.99 -19.81
N SER A 363 21.97 8.05 -20.43
CA SER A 363 21.11 9.06 -19.80
C SER A 363 19.73 9.06 -20.43
N TYR A 364 18.70 9.41 -19.65
CA TYR A 364 17.36 9.52 -20.15
C TYR A 364 16.55 10.58 -19.42
N ASP A 365 15.59 11.15 -20.14
CA ASP A 365 14.51 11.94 -19.60
C ASP A 365 13.26 11.06 -19.57
N GLU A 366 12.53 11.09 -18.45
CA GLU A 366 11.31 10.32 -18.25
C GLU A 366 10.11 11.23 -17.98
N TYR A 367 9.00 10.91 -18.62
CA TYR A 367 7.73 11.63 -18.55
C TYR A 367 6.61 10.63 -18.23
N THR A 368 6.06 10.70 -17.02
CA THR A 368 5.03 9.76 -16.58
C THR A 368 3.71 10.48 -16.33
N SER A 369 2.62 9.97 -16.92
CA SER A 369 1.24 10.38 -16.67
C SER A 369 0.47 9.22 -16.03
N THR A 370 -0.18 9.45 -14.90
CA THR A 370 -0.94 8.42 -14.18
C THR A 370 -2.37 8.90 -13.95
N LEU A 371 -3.35 8.03 -14.17
CA LEU A 371 -4.75 8.23 -13.84
C LEU A 371 -5.19 7.14 -12.85
N LYS A 372 -5.65 7.56 -11.67
CA LYS A 372 -6.14 6.67 -10.61
C LYS A 372 -7.63 6.87 -10.41
N MET A 373 -8.38 5.78 -10.35
CA MET A 373 -9.82 5.76 -10.09
C MET A 373 -10.14 4.70 -9.05
N ALA A 374 -11.02 5.01 -8.12
CA ALA A 374 -11.57 4.04 -7.19
C ALA A 374 -13.06 4.29 -6.94
N ALA A 375 -13.81 3.21 -6.76
CA ALA A 375 -15.21 3.25 -6.39
C ALA A 375 -15.47 2.22 -5.29
N LEU A 376 -16.20 2.62 -4.25
CA LEU A 376 -16.66 1.78 -3.16
C LEU A 376 -18.18 1.93 -3.05
N ALA A 377 -18.89 0.82 -2.95
CA ALA A 377 -20.30 0.79 -2.59
C ALA A 377 -20.52 -0.27 -1.52
N SER A 378 -21.18 0.07 -0.43
CA SER A 378 -21.50 -0.87 0.64
C SER A 378 -22.98 -0.77 1.05
N VAL A 379 -23.58 -1.93 1.26
CA VAL A 379 -24.95 -2.09 1.74
C VAL A 379 -24.91 -2.97 2.97
N GLY A 380 -25.32 -2.44 4.11
CA GLY A 380 -25.44 -3.17 5.37
C GLY A 380 -26.91 -3.29 5.79
N TYR A 381 -27.36 -4.47 6.15
CA TYR A 381 -28.70 -4.72 6.64
C TYR A 381 -28.65 -5.39 8.01
N THR A 382 -29.19 -4.72 9.02
CA THR A 382 -29.29 -5.22 10.39
C THR A 382 -30.66 -5.90 10.55
N LEU A 383 -30.66 -7.24 10.65
CA LEU A 383 -31.86 -8.08 10.73
C LEU A 383 -32.48 -8.06 12.13
N ARG A 384 -31.66 -8.07 13.18
CA ARG A 384 -31.99 -8.01 14.60
C ARG A 384 -30.88 -7.23 15.32
N GLN A 385 -31.02 -6.98 16.60
CA GLN A 385 -30.01 -6.22 17.37
C GLN A 385 -28.56 -6.68 17.18
N HIS A 386 -28.37 -7.98 16.90
CA HIS A 386 -27.06 -8.62 16.81
C HIS A 386 -26.80 -9.38 15.50
N ASP A 387 -27.75 -9.36 14.55
CA ASP A 387 -27.65 -10.08 13.28
C ASP A 387 -27.47 -9.09 12.13
N ARG A 388 -26.43 -9.23 11.36
CA ARG A 388 -26.14 -8.35 10.24
C ARG A 388 -25.70 -9.14 9.01
N ILE A 389 -26.11 -8.65 7.83
CA ILE A 389 -25.59 -9.06 6.52
C ILE A 389 -25.05 -7.80 5.84
N GLY A 390 -23.87 -7.91 5.23
CA GLY A 390 -23.24 -6.82 4.51
C GLY A 390 -22.80 -7.27 3.12
N TYR A 391 -22.96 -6.38 2.14
CA TYR A 391 -22.36 -6.51 0.82
C TYR A 391 -21.49 -5.30 0.54
N THR A 392 -20.26 -5.55 0.04
CA THR A 392 -19.32 -4.50 -0.34
C THR A 392 -18.79 -4.78 -1.74
N PHE A 393 -18.87 -3.77 -2.58
CA PHE A 393 -18.24 -3.72 -3.89
C PHE A 393 -17.09 -2.73 -3.86
N PHE A 394 -15.93 -3.12 -4.34
CA PHE A 394 -14.78 -2.26 -4.52
C PHE A 394 -14.21 -2.41 -5.93
N TYR A 395 -13.96 -1.28 -6.57
CA TYR A 395 -13.29 -1.19 -7.87
C TYR A 395 -12.13 -0.20 -7.76
N ALA A 396 -10.98 -0.56 -8.30
CA ALA A 396 -9.87 0.36 -8.47
C ALA A 396 -9.19 0.15 -9.83
N ARG A 397 -8.73 1.25 -10.42
CA ARG A 397 -7.96 1.25 -11.66
C ARG A 397 -6.84 2.28 -11.54
N ASN A 398 -5.62 1.85 -11.86
CA ASN A 398 -4.45 2.69 -11.99
C ASN A 398 -3.90 2.49 -13.41
N ALA A 399 -3.88 3.54 -14.21
CA ALA A 399 -3.33 3.55 -15.56
C ALA A 399 -2.18 4.55 -15.61
N SER A 400 -0.96 4.04 -15.80
CA SER A 400 0.26 4.82 -15.89
C SER A 400 0.89 4.66 -17.26
N ASP A 401 1.31 5.76 -17.86
CA ASP A 401 2.00 5.83 -19.14
C ASP A 401 3.30 6.56 -18.94
N SER A 402 4.42 5.91 -19.26
CA SER A 402 5.76 6.42 -19.09
C SER A 402 6.53 6.41 -20.40
N TYR A 403 6.89 7.58 -20.87
CA TYR A 403 7.74 7.80 -22.03
C TYR A 403 9.15 8.12 -21.57
N GLN A 404 10.14 7.44 -22.13
CA GLN A 404 11.57 7.70 -21.94
C GLN A 404 12.25 8.07 -23.25
N SER A 405 12.94 9.21 -23.28
CA SER A 405 13.92 9.54 -24.31
C SER A 405 15.31 9.27 -23.76
N ARG A 406 16.08 8.43 -24.42
CA ARG A 406 17.39 7.99 -23.93
C ARG A 406 18.49 8.17 -24.95
N GLU A 407 19.70 8.45 -24.46
CA GLU A 407 20.92 8.44 -25.27
C GLU A 407 22.09 7.83 -24.48
N GLY A 408 23.05 7.26 -25.16
CA GLY A 408 24.22 6.70 -24.50
C GLY A 408 25.02 5.74 -25.36
N VAL A 409 25.89 4.99 -24.67
CA VAL A 409 26.78 4.01 -25.31
C VAL A 409 26.51 2.64 -24.70
N ASP A 410 26.34 1.63 -25.56
CA ASP A 410 26.18 0.25 -25.11
C ASP A 410 27.52 -0.48 -24.87
N ALA A 411 27.43 -1.72 -24.38
CA ALA A 411 28.59 -2.57 -24.08
C ALA A 411 29.51 -2.86 -25.30
N GLU A 412 29.02 -2.72 -26.52
CA GLU A 412 29.76 -2.93 -27.76
C GLU A 412 30.34 -1.63 -28.33
N GLY A 413 30.05 -0.49 -27.66
CA GLY A 413 30.56 0.82 -28.05
C GLY A 413 29.70 1.56 -29.09
N HIS A 414 28.45 1.10 -29.31
CA HIS A 414 27.54 1.80 -30.21
C HIS A 414 26.95 3.05 -29.52
N ASN A 415 26.97 4.18 -30.23
CA ASN A 415 26.27 5.39 -29.82
C ASN A 415 24.79 5.24 -30.18
N LEU A 416 23.97 5.12 -29.19
CA LEU A 416 22.53 4.86 -29.31
C LEU A 416 21.71 6.05 -28.87
N LEU A 417 20.61 6.28 -29.59
CA LEU A 417 19.50 7.13 -29.19
C LEU A 417 18.23 6.30 -29.27
N GLY A 418 17.25 6.59 -28.44
CA GLY A 418 16.04 5.80 -28.50
C GLY A 418 14.90 6.40 -27.71
N SER A 419 13.74 5.81 -27.94
CA SER A 419 12.52 6.08 -27.20
C SER A 419 11.94 4.77 -26.71
N ASN A 420 11.40 4.79 -25.50
CA ASN A 420 10.63 3.69 -24.94
C ASN A 420 9.37 4.24 -24.28
N ASP A 421 8.22 3.68 -24.62
CA ASP A 421 6.93 4.08 -24.10
C ASP A 421 6.21 2.87 -23.54
N ILE A 422 5.84 2.92 -22.27
CA ILE A 422 5.22 1.82 -21.54
C ILE A 422 3.95 2.32 -20.88
N THR A 423 2.81 1.74 -21.25
CA THR A 423 1.57 1.92 -20.51
C THR A 423 1.32 0.69 -19.63
N HIS A 424 1.16 0.88 -18.32
CA HIS A 424 0.71 -0.15 -17.39
C HIS A 424 -0.68 0.18 -16.86
N ILE A 425 -1.58 -0.79 -16.90
CA ILE A 425 -2.93 -0.65 -16.35
C ILE A 425 -3.19 -1.77 -15.39
N TYR A 426 -3.44 -1.40 -14.14
CA TYR A 426 -3.86 -2.32 -13.09
C TYR A 426 -5.33 -2.11 -12.78
N THR A 427 -6.11 -3.18 -12.82
CA THR A 427 -7.53 -3.17 -12.47
C THR A 427 -7.80 -4.17 -11.34
N LEU A 428 -8.62 -3.77 -10.40
CA LEU A 428 -9.15 -4.61 -9.33
C LEU A 428 -10.66 -4.43 -9.27
N GLN A 429 -11.37 -5.53 -9.28
CA GLN A 429 -12.79 -5.60 -8.96
C GLN A 429 -12.98 -6.64 -7.86
N ASN A 430 -13.65 -6.27 -6.78
CA ASN A 430 -13.86 -7.17 -5.65
C ASN A 430 -15.30 -7.05 -5.13
N HIS A 431 -15.95 -8.19 -4.96
CA HIS A 431 -17.30 -8.34 -4.42
C HIS A 431 -17.20 -9.14 -3.14
N GLN A 432 -17.72 -8.62 -2.04
CA GLN A 432 -17.72 -9.28 -0.75
C GLN A 432 -19.13 -9.38 -0.20
N LEU A 433 -19.47 -10.53 0.37
CA LEU A 433 -20.68 -10.77 1.12
C LEU A 433 -20.27 -11.32 2.49
N ASN A 434 -20.77 -10.74 3.56
CA ASN A 434 -20.47 -11.16 4.92
C ASN A 434 -21.73 -11.21 5.80
N GLY A 435 -21.68 -12.05 6.83
CA GLY A 435 -22.72 -12.15 7.82
C GLY A 435 -22.18 -12.37 9.21
N HIS A 436 -22.79 -11.72 10.19
CA HIS A 436 -22.54 -11.87 11.60
C HIS A 436 -23.82 -12.21 12.32
N HIS A 437 -23.83 -13.29 13.11
CA HIS A 437 -25.00 -13.80 13.81
C HIS A 437 -24.64 -14.19 15.24
N GLU A 438 -25.41 -13.69 16.20
CA GLU A 438 -25.37 -14.15 17.58
C GLU A 438 -26.42 -15.22 17.84
N LEU A 439 -25.98 -16.43 18.11
CA LEU A 439 -26.83 -17.58 18.36
C LEU A 439 -26.95 -17.82 19.87
N GLY A 440 -27.83 -17.02 20.51
CA GLY A 440 -27.96 -16.93 21.96
C GLY A 440 -26.80 -16.13 22.59
N LYS A 441 -26.52 -16.34 23.90
CA LYS A 441 -25.51 -15.56 24.64
C LYS A 441 -24.06 -16.03 24.46
N GLN A 442 -23.86 -17.27 23.99
CA GLN A 442 -22.54 -17.92 24.02
C GLN A 442 -21.96 -18.18 22.62
N TRP A 443 -22.78 -18.26 21.59
CA TRP A 443 -22.34 -18.62 20.25
C TRP A 443 -22.40 -17.44 19.31
N GLN A 444 -21.36 -17.29 18.49
CA GLN A 444 -21.29 -16.32 17.41
C GLN A 444 -20.88 -17.03 16.13
N LEU A 445 -21.60 -16.79 15.06
CA LEU A 445 -21.32 -17.30 13.73
C LEU A 445 -20.95 -16.14 12.83
N ASN A 446 -19.76 -16.19 12.24
CA ASN A 446 -19.33 -15.27 11.18
C ASN A 446 -19.09 -16.07 9.91
N TRP A 447 -19.55 -15.54 8.80
CA TRP A 447 -19.24 -16.09 7.48
C TRP A 447 -18.93 -14.95 6.52
N ALA A 448 -18.03 -15.20 5.59
CA ALA A 448 -17.68 -14.25 4.56
C ALA A 448 -17.30 -14.97 3.27
N GLY A 449 -17.60 -14.35 2.15
CA GLY A 449 -17.19 -14.79 0.83
C GLY A 449 -16.80 -13.62 -0.04
N SER A 450 -15.79 -13.80 -0.88
CA SER A 450 -15.41 -12.81 -1.87
C SER A 450 -15.16 -13.44 -3.24
N TYR A 451 -15.48 -12.68 -4.28
CA TYR A 451 -15.03 -12.87 -5.64
C TYR A 451 -14.23 -11.65 -6.08
N GLY A 452 -12.99 -11.88 -6.49
CA GLY A 452 -12.09 -10.87 -6.99
C GLY A 452 -11.69 -11.16 -8.44
N LYS A 453 -11.64 -10.11 -9.25
CA LYS A 453 -11.04 -10.14 -10.58
C LYS A 453 -9.98 -9.06 -10.65
N THR A 454 -8.76 -9.45 -11.00
CA THR A 454 -7.65 -8.52 -11.22
C THR A 454 -7.12 -8.66 -12.63
N GLY A 455 -6.70 -7.55 -13.22
CA GLY A 455 -6.08 -7.51 -14.53
C GLY A 455 -4.86 -6.61 -14.53
N SER A 456 -3.85 -7.02 -15.29
CA SER A 456 -2.72 -6.20 -15.68
C SER A 456 -2.65 -6.17 -17.18
N GLU A 457 -2.67 -4.98 -17.75
CA GLU A 457 -2.53 -4.78 -19.19
C GLU A 457 -1.29 -3.94 -19.47
N GLU A 458 -0.52 -4.34 -20.44
CA GLU A 458 0.59 -3.61 -21.03
C GLU A 458 0.28 -3.44 -22.53
N PRO A 459 -0.64 -2.51 -22.87
CA PRO A 459 -1.10 -2.33 -24.20
C PRO A 459 -0.09 -1.49 -24.99
N ASP A 460 0.43 -2.10 -26.07
CA ASP A 460 1.27 -1.42 -27.04
C ASP A 460 2.52 -0.72 -26.47
N ARG A 461 3.32 -1.43 -25.67
CA ARG A 461 4.66 -0.94 -25.32
C ARG A 461 5.47 -0.76 -26.59
N ARG A 462 6.04 0.41 -26.82
CA ARG A 462 6.76 0.77 -28.02
C ARG A 462 8.19 1.12 -27.71
N GLN A 463 9.10 0.56 -28.48
CA GLN A 463 10.52 0.86 -28.42
C GLN A 463 11.04 1.13 -29.84
N VAL A 464 11.79 2.22 -29.98
CA VAL A 464 12.57 2.50 -31.19
C VAL A 464 13.98 2.89 -30.81
N MET A 465 14.97 2.31 -31.47
CA MET A 465 16.39 2.55 -31.22
C MET A 465 17.10 2.95 -32.50
N PHE A 466 17.95 3.95 -32.39
CA PHE A 466 18.74 4.52 -33.46
C PHE A 466 20.24 4.45 -33.13
N THR A 467 21.06 4.40 -34.17
CA THR A 467 22.51 4.59 -34.07
C THR A 467 22.93 5.69 -35.06
N LYS A 468 24.10 6.29 -34.86
CA LYS A 468 24.70 7.20 -35.81
C LYS A 468 25.71 6.48 -36.67
N ASP A 469 25.63 6.69 -38.01
CA ASP A 469 26.66 6.23 -38.93
C ASP A 469 27.93 7.10 -38.82
N ASP A 470 29.00 6.72 -39.54
CA ASP A 470 30.27 7.46 -39.56
C ASP A 470 30.16 8.93 -40.07
N ALA A 471 29.09 9.26 -40.80
CA ALA A 471 28.77 10.61 -41.23
C ALA A 471 27.89 11.38 -40.25
N GLY A 472 27.46 10.74 -39.16
CA GLY A 472 26.56 11.32 -38.14
C GLY A 472 25.07 11.22 -38.44
N ASN A 473 24.67 10.52 -39.52
CA ASN A 473 23.29 10.33 -39.88
C ASN A 473 22.65 9.25 -38.97
N LEU A 474 21.42 9.47 -38.55
CA LEU A 474 20.66 8.52 -37.77
C LEU A 474 20.14 7.37 -38.63
N GLN A 475 20.30 6.15 -38.11
CA GLN A 475 19.80 4.92 -38.72
C GLN A 475 19.10 4.07 -37.64
N LEU A 476 18.14 3.23 -38.04
CA LEU A 476 17.55 2.27 -37.10
C LEU A 476 18.59 1.27 -36.63
N PHE A 477 18.71 1.11 -35.34
CA PHE A 477 19.67 0.23 -34.71
C PHE A 477 19.25 -1.24 -34.84
N LYS A 478 20.21 -2.05 -35.27
CA LYS A 478 20.07 -3.51 -35.40
C LYS A 478 21.32 -4.18 -34.83
N LEU A 479 21.17 -4.97 -33.80
CA LEU A 479 22.24 -5.84 -33.32
C LEU A 479 22.10 -7.21 -33.98
N ASN A 480 21.41 -8.16 -33.36
CA ASN A 480 21.08 -9.47 -33.93
C ASN A 480 19.73 -9.46 -34.68
N ARG A 481 18.87 -8.54 -34.31
CA ARG A 481 17.55 -8.26 -34.88
C ARG A 481 17.29 -6.76 -34.76
N GLN A 482 16.26 -6.28 -35.43
CA GLN A 482 15.80 -4.90 -35.22
C GLN A 482 15.37 -4.71 -33.77
N GLU A 483 15.81 -3.61 -33.16
CA GLU A 483 15.41 -3.21 -31.79
C GLU A 483 14.20 -2.26 -31.79
N THR A 484 13.54 -2.09 -32.95
CA THR A 484 12.26 -1.40 -33.08
C THR A 484 11.16 -2.43 -32.94
N MET A 485 10.32 -2.27 -31.90
CA MET A 485 9.32 -3.28 -31.55
C MET A 485 8.09 -2.70 -30.86
N ARG A 486 7.04 -3.50 -30.91
CA ARG A 486 5.84 -3.36 -30.08
C ARG A 486 5.66 -4.61 -29.21
N TYR A 487 5.13 -4.41 -28.02
CA TYR A 487 4.79 -5.51 -27.12
C TYR A 487 3.41 -5.31 -26.54
N PHE A 488 2.66 -6.39 -26.45
CA PHE A 488 1.35 -6.45 -25.82
C PHE A 488 1.40 -7.55 -24.76
N GLY A 489 1.06 -7.20 -23.52
CA GLY A 489 1.01 -8.11 -22.39
C GLY A 489 -0.34 -8.03 -21.69
N GLU A 490 -0.89 -9.18 -21.29
CA GLU A 490 -2.14 -9.27 -20.57
C GLU A 490 -2.07 -10.35 -19.50
N LEU A 491 -2.46 -9.98 -18.28
CA LEU A 491 -2.67 -10.89 -17.16
C LEU A 491 -4.09 -10.78 -16.68
N ASN A 492 -4.76 -11.91 -16.55
CA ASN A 492 -6.06 -12.03 -15.91
C ASN A 492 -5.96 -13.00 -14.73
N GLU A 493 -6.44 -12.59 -13.56
CA GLU A 493 -6.53 -13.46 -12.38
C GLU A 493 -7.92 -13.36 -11.76
N GLU A 494 -8.49 -14.50 -11.43
CA GLU A 494 -9.72 -14.62 -10.66
C GLU A 494 -9.42 -15.26 -9.30
N GLU A 495 -10.02 -14.75 -8.24
CA GLU A 495 -9.87 -15.27 -6.88
C GLU A 495 -11.22 -15.45 -6.21
N TRP A 496 -11.45 -16.63 -5.65
CA TRP A 496 -12.59 -16.95 -4.79
C TRP A 496 -12.09 -17.22 -3.38
N VAL A 497 -12.70 -16.60 -2.40
CA VAL A 497 -12.42 -16.86 -0.98
C VAL A 497 -13.72 -17.08 -0.23
N GLY A 498 -13.74 -18.08 0.64
CA GLY A 498 -14.85 -18.33 1.55
C GLY A 498 -14.32 -18.63 2.96
N SER A 499 -14.97 -18.12 3.99
CA SER A 499 -14.66 -18.43 5.38
C SER A 499 -15.92 -18.60 6.21
N LEU A 500 -15.83 -19.48 7.20
CA LEU A 500 -16.88 -19.75 8.18
C LEU A 500 -16.23 -19.90 9.55
N ASP A 501 -16.60 -19.08 10.50
CA ASP A 501 -16.07 -19.03 11.85
C ASP A 501 -17.18 -19.25 12.88
N LEU A 502 -16.99 -20.18 13.78
CA LEU A 502 -17.86 -20.43 14.92
C LEU A 502 -17.10 -20.14 16.20
N LYS A 503 -17.58 -19.20 17.00
CA LYS A 503 -17.01 -18.84 18.29
C LYS A 503 -17.95 -19.24 19.42
N TYR A 504 -17.41 -19.92 20.45
CA TYR A 504 -18.10 -20.28 21.67
C TYR A 504 -17.45 -19.57 22.86
N ASN A 505 -18.20 -18.73 23.55
CA ASN A 505 -17.79 -18.04 24.76
C ASN A 505 -18.26 -18.85 25.98
N TRP A 506 -17.32 -19.48 26.72
CA TRP A 506 -17.72 -20.18 27.97
C TRP A 506 -17.70 -19.23 29.18
N THR A 507 -17.06 -18.07 29.05
CA THR A 507 -17.24 -16.91 29.91
C THR A 507 -17.26 -15.65 29.05
N GLU A 508 -17.48 -14.48 29.61
CA GLU A 508 -17.45 -13.22 28.87
C GLU A 508 -16.07 -12.93 28.22
N GLN A 509 -14.98 -13.42 28.84
CA GLN A 509 -13.61 -13.15 28.39
C GLN A 509 -12.94 -14.36 27.72
N ASN A 510 -13.43 -15.57 27.98
CA ASN A 510 -12.79 -16.81 27.49
C ASN A 510 -13.64 -17.43 26.37
N PHE A 511 -12.98 -17.78 25.28
CA PHE A 511 -13.66 -18.41 24.16
C PHE A 511 -12.78 -19.43 23.42
N VAL A 512 -13.43 -20.31 22.69
CA VAL A 512 -12.82 -21.09 21.60
C VAL A 512 -13.44 -20.64 20.27
N LYS A 513 -12.61 -20.47 19.28
CA LYS A 513 -13.00 -20.16 17.90
C LYS A 513 -12.49 -21.27 17.00
N MET A 514 -13.36 -21.78 16.13
CA MET A 514 -12.99 -22.74 15.10
C MET A 514 -13.51 -22.25 13.76
N GLY A 515 -12.79 -22.52 12.69
CA GLY A 515 -13.21 -22.08 11.38
C GLY A 515 -12.68 -22.94 10.25
N LEU A 516 -13.34 -22.75 9.11
CA LEU A 516 -12.99 -23.31 7.82
C LEU A 516 -12.76 -22.18 6.85
N ALA A 517 -11.77 -22.31 5.98
CA ALA A 517 -11.52 -21.36 4.91
C ALA A 517 -11.13 -22.08 3.62
N TYR A 518 -11.57 -21.52 2.50
CA TYR A 518 -11.21 -21.95 1.16
C TYR A 518 -10.73 -20.74 0.36
N LYS A 519 -9.66 -20.91 -0.41
CA LYS A 519 -9.17 -19.93 -1.37
C LYS A 519 -8.80 -20.65 -2.66
N ASN A 520 -9.32 -20.15 -3.76
CA ASN A 520 -8.96 -20.57 -5.12
C ASN A 520 -8.42 -19.35 -5.88
N LYS A 521 -7.40 -19.57 -6.69
CA LYS A 521 -6.84 -18.60 -7.64
C LYS A 521 -6.60 -19.27 -8.96
N ASP A 522 -7.00 -18.61 -10.04
CA ASP A 522 -6.68 -18.97 -11.41
C ASP A 522 -6.12 -17.77 -12.15
N ARG A 523 -5.00 -17.96 -12.83
CA ARG A 523 -4.27 -16.91 -13.56
C ARG A 523 -3.90 -17.38 -14.95
N ASP A 524 -4.16 -16.51 -15.94
CA ASP A 524 -3.64 -16.61 -17.29
C ASP A 524 -2.75 -15.41 -17.58
N TYR A 525 -1.62 -15.65 -18.26
CA TYR A 525 -0.74 -14.59 -18.76
C TYR A 525 -0.36 -14.86 -20.21
N MET A 526 -0.36 -13.79 -21.03
CA MET A 526 0.04 -13.84 -22.43
C MET A 526 0.85 -12.60 -22.79
N GLY A 527 1.93 -12.80 -23.55
CA GLY A 527 2.73 -11.73 -24.13
C GLY A 527 2.97 -11.96 -25.63
N THR A 528 2.97 -10.90 -26.41
CA THR A 528 3.23 -10.95 -27.87
C THR A 528 4.10 -9.78 -28.28
N ARG A 529 5.11 -10.06 -29.12
CA ARG A 529 6.04 -9.07 -29.67
C ARG A 529 5.90 -8.95 -31.16
N PHE A 530 6.04 -7.72 -31.67
CA PHE A 530 6.06 -7.41 -33.10
C PHE A 530 7.33 -6.61 -33.39
N TYR A 531 8.24 -7.17 -34.18
CA TYR A 531 9.47 -6.53 -34.61
C TYR A 531 9.30 -5.92 -35.97
N TYR A 532 9.82 -4.70 -36.17
CA TYR A 532 9.86 -3.99 -37.43
C TYR A 532 11.20 -4.24 -38.10
N ASN A 533 11.27 -5.22 -39.00
CA ASN A 533 12.48 -5.54 -39.73
C ASN A 533 12.57 -4.67 -41.00
N VAL A 534 13.61 -3.81 -41.07
CA VAL A 534 13.87 -2.96 -42.24
C VAL A 534 14.78 -3.69 -43.18
N ASN A 535 14.28 -4.08 -44.37
CA ASN A 535 15.00 -4.92 -45.31
C ASN A 535 15.65 -4.14 -46.47
N LYS A 536 15.02 -3.07 -46.92
CA LYS A 536 15.42 -2.34 -48.13
C LYS A 536 15.61 -0.84 -47.94
N LEU A 537 15.20 -0.33 -46.78
CA LEU A 537 15.36 1.06 -46.42
C LEU A 537 16.49 1.20 -45.43
N ASN A 538 17.43 2.08 -45.70
CA ASN A 538 18.29 2.65 -44.67
C ASN A 538 17.98 4.16 -44.66
N PRO A 539 16.83 4.55 -44.07
CA PRO A 539 16.41 5.93 -44.10
C PRO A 539 17.39 6.80 -43.33
N SER A 540 17.81 7.91 -43.94
CA SER A 540 18.43 8.98 -43.14
C SER A 540 17.30 9.61 -42.31
N ILE A 541 17.44 9.54 -41.03
CA ILE A 541 16.45 10.03 -40.08
C ILE A 541 16.94 11.37 -39.55
N ASP A 542 16.20 12.43 -39.79
CA ASP A 542 16.57 13.78 -39.40
C ASP A 542 16.12 14.07 -37.94
N ASN A 543 15.05 13.41 -37.49
CA ASN A 543 14.45 13.64 -36.19
C ASN A 543 13.95 12.33 -35.57
N ILE A 544 14.41 12.02 -34.34
CA ILE A 544 14.01 10.81 -33.63
C ILE A 544 12.57 10.85 -33.10
N TYR A 545 11.92 12.03 -33.10
CA TYR A 545 10.53 12.21 -32.63
C TYR A 545 9.48 12.08 -33.76
N ASP A 546 9.91 12.04 -35.04
CA ASP A 546 9.06 11.90 -36.22
C ASP A 546 9.51 10.65 -37.00
N THR A 547 8.86 9.56 -36.74
CA THR A 547 9.19 8.24 -37.29
C THR A 547 8.21 7.78 -38.35
N ASP A 548 7.04 8.40 -38.48
CA ASP A 548 5.98 8.04 -39.41
C ASP A 548 6.39 8.22 -40.87
N GLY A 549 7.38 9.10 -41.15
CA GLY A 549 7.96 9.22 -42.45
C GLY A 549 8.54 7.92 -43.03
N PHE A 550 8.86 6.94 -42.18
CA PHE A 550 9.43 5.64 -42.60
C PHE A 550 8.80 4.43 -41.92
N LEU A 551 8.32 4.51 -40.65
CA LEU A 551 7.61 3.42 -39.97
C LEU A 551 6.11 3.46 -40.27
N ASN A 552 5.73 3.41 -41.54
CA ASN A 552 4.36 3.57 -42.00
C ASN A 552 3.85 2.36 -42.79
N GLN A 553 2.53 2.30 -43.01
CA GLN A 553 1.89 1.21 -43.71
C GLN A 553 2.33 1.09 -45.17
N GLU A 554 2.63 2.21 -45.85
CA GLU A 554 3.13 2.20 -47.23
C GLU A 554 4.45 1.41 -47.37
N ASN A 555 5.35 1.58 -46.42
CA ASN A 555 6.61 0.83 -46.36
C ASN A 555 6.43 -0.65 -45.97
N VAL A 556 5.36 -0.99 -45.27
CA VAL A 556 4.96 -2.38 -45.03
C VAL A 556 4.39 -3.00 -46.30
N GLU A 557 3.48 -2.31 -47.02
CA GLU A 557 2.86 -2.78 -48.26
C GLU A 557 3.89 -3.01 -49.37
N ASN A 558 4.87 -2.13 -49.51
CA ASN A 558 5.91 -2.25 -50.54
C ASN A 558 7.04 -3.23 -50.15
N GLY A 559 6.99 -3.81 -48.93
CA GLY A 559 7.95 -4.78 -48.45
C GLY A 559 9.30 -4.19 -48.02
N SER A 560 9.41 -2.88 -47.86
CA SER A 560 10.59 -2.20 -47.33
C SER A 560 10.70 -2.46 -45.82
N ILE A 561 9.58 -2.60 -45.11
CA ILE A 561 9.46 -3.01 -43.73
C ILE A 561 8.66 -4.32 -43.68
N VAL A 562 9.13 -5.26 -42.87
CA VAL A 562 8.41 -6.49 -42.56
C VAL A 562 8.11 -6.50 -41.06
N ILE A 563 6.83 -6.57 -40.70
CA ILE A 563 6.39 -6.71 -39.32
C ILE A 563 6.36 -8.20 -38.98
N GLU A 564 7.22 -8.63 -38.12
CA GLU A 564 7.36 -10.03 -37.70
C GLU A 564 6.71 -10.23 -36.32
N ARG A 565 5.67 -11.04 -36.22
CA ARG A 565 5.07 -11.43 -34.96
C ARG A 565 5.90 -12.53 -34.31
N LYS A 566 6.39 -12.26 -33.09
CA LYS A 566 7.07 -13.23 -32.25
C LYS A 566 6.22 -13.54 -31.03
N MET A 567 5.42 -14.58 -31.14
CA MET A 567 4.71 -15.17 -30.01
C MET A 567 5.30 -16.57 -29.80
N GLN A 568 6.12 -16.69 -28.78
CA GLN A 568 6.72 -17.97 -28.43
C GLN A 568 5.82 -18.68 -27.40
N PRO A 569 5.72 -20.01 -27.39
CA PRO A 569 4.96 -20.74 -26.39
C PRO A 569 5.41 -20.40 -24.96
N HIS A 570 6.67 -20.04 -24.74
CA HIS A 570 7.20 -19.62 -23.44
C HIS A 570 6.91 -18.16 -23.07
N ASP A 571 6.22 -17.40 -23.91
CA ASP A 571 5.68 -16.06 -23.56
C ASP A 571 4.28 -16.14 -22.92
N THR A 572 3.82 -17.35 -22.60
CA THR A 572 2.52 -17.60 -21.97
C THR A 572 2.63 -18.60 -20.83
N TYR A 573 1.84 -18.41 -19.79
CA TYR A 573 1.64 -19.43 -18.74
C TYR A 573 0.21 -19.37 -18.19
N ARG A 574 -0.20 -20.51 -17.63
CA ARG A 574 -1.39 -20.63 -16.77
C ARG A 574 -0.97 -21.11 -15.41
N ALA A 575 -1.67 -20.66 -14.39
CA ALA A 575 -1.37 -21.06 -13.02
C ALA A 575 -2.62 -21.09 -12.16
N GLY A 576 -2.63 -21.96 -11.18
CA GLY A 576 -3.73 -22.03 -10.22
C GLY A 576 -3.28 -22.46 -8.85
N MET A 577 -4.11 -22.13 -7.85
CA MET A 577 -3.86 -22.50 -6.46
C MET A 577 -5.17 -22.70 -5.71
N ASP A 578 -5.34 -23.86 -5.08
CA ASP A 578 -6.39 -24.14 -4.12
C ASP A 578 -5.81 -24.29 -2.72
N ILE A 579 -6.38 -23.64 -1.72
CA ILE A 579 -6.06 -23.80 -0.31
C ILE A 579 -7.34 -24.17 0.44
N TYR A 580 -7.37 -25.37 1.02
CA TYR A 580 -8.38 -25.81 1.96
C TYR A 580 -7.80 -25.73 3.37
N ALA A 581 -8.46 -25.02 4.25
CA ALA A 581 -7.94 -24.74 5.56
C ALA A 581 -8.97 -24.98 6.67
N GLY A 582 -8.49 -25.45 7.81
CA GLY A 582 -9.26 -25.51 9.04
C GLY A 582 -8.41 -25.08 10.22
N TYR A 583 -9.01 -24.40 11.19
CA TYR A 583 -8.28 -23.96 12.37
C TYR A 583 -9.12 -24.06 13.65
N VAL A 584 -8.42 -24.14 14.76
CA VAL A 584 -8.97 -23.97 16.11
C VAL A 584 -8.07 -23.02 16.89
N GLN A 585 -8.69 -22.11 17.63
CA GLN A 585 -8.00 -21.09 18.41
C GLN A 585 -8.77 -20.83 19.70
N THR A 586 -8.07 -20.59 20.80
CA THR A 586 -8.68 -20.27 22.09
C THR A 586 -7.99 -19.08 22.72
N ASP A 587 -8.82 -18.17 23.28
CA ASP A 587 -8.38 -17.13 24.19
C ASP A 587 -8.88 -17.45 25.58
N PHE A 588 -7.97 -17.50 26.55
CA PHE A 588 -8.35 -17.74 27.95
C PHE A 588 -7.42 -17.01 28.91
N TYR A 589 -7.96 -16.66 30.06
CA TYR A 589 -7.27 -16.00 31.14
C TYR A 589 -7.00 -16.98 32.30
N PRO A 590 -5.81 -17.61 32.35
CA PRO A 590 -5.44 -18.41 33.52
C PRO A 590 -5.27 -17.55 34.78
N LEU A 591 -4.93 -16.29 34.60
CA LEU A 591 -4.89 -15.23 35.62
C LEU A 591 -5.58 -14.00 35.06
N SER A 592 -6.19 -13.16 35.85
CA SER A 592 -6.87 -11.94 35.41
C SER A 592 -5.94 -10.98 34.61
N SER A 593 -4.64 -11.05 34.87
CA SER A 593 -3.62 -10.24 34.16
C SER A 593 -2.96 -10.92 32.97
N LEU A 594 -3.20 -12.22 32.73
CA LEU A 594 -2.55 -12.99 31.68
C LEU A 594 -3.57 -13.56 30.70
N LEU A 595 -3.58 -13.02 29.48
CA LEU A 595 -4.31 -13.61 28.35
C LEU A 595 -3.37 -14.58 27.62
N VAL A 596 -3.83 -15.77 27.38
CA VAL A 596 -3.18 -16.82 26.58
C VAL A 596 -4.03 -17.10 25.35
N ASN A 597 -3.46 -16.88 24.17
CA ASN A 597 -4.03 -17.28 22.90
C ASN A 597 -3.21 -18.44 22.32
N VAL A 598 -3.84 -19.54 22.02
CA VAL A 598 -3.23 -20.71 21.36
C VAL A 598 -4.05 -21.06 20.16
N GLY A 599 -3.40 -21.17 19.01
CA GLY A 599 -4.03 -21.50 17.75
C GLY A 599 -3.29 -22.61 16.99
N LEU A 600 -4.04 -23.40 16.25
CA LEU A 600 -3.52 -24.40 15.34
C LEU A 600 -4.31 -24.33 14.03
N ARG A 601 -3.61 -24.20 12.93
CA ARG A 601 -4.18 -24.18 11.59
C ARG A 601 -3.56 -25.29 10.75
N TYR A 602 -4.40 -25.98 9.98
CA TYR A 602 -4.02 -26.94 8.95
C TYR A 602 -4.37 -26.35 7.59
N GLU A 603 -3.45 -26.44 6.61
CA GLU A 603 -3.69 -26.06 5.22
C GLU A 603 -3.25 -27.16 4.27
N MET A 604 -4.18 -27.57 3.39
CA MET A 604 -3.91 -28.40 2.22
C MET A 604 -3.86 -27.48 1.01
N THR A 605 -2.67 -27.33 0.42
CA THR A 605 -2.42 -26.48 -0.73
C THR A 605 -2.16 -27.32 -1.97
N LYS A 606 -2.83 -26.98 -3.07
CA LYS A 606 -2.57 -27.50 -4.41
C LYS A 606 -2.22 -26.28 -5.29
N GLN A 607 -0.97 -26.18 -5.69
CA GLN A 607 -0.48 -25.09 -6.54
C GLN A 607 0.13 -25.68 -7.80
N TRP A 608 -0.11 -25.07 -8.95
CA TRP A 608 0.41 -25.55 -10.21
C TRP A 608 0.68 -24.39 -11.18
N VAL A 609 1.62 -24.63 -12.12
CA VAL A 609 1.84 -23.77 -13.28
C VAL A 609 1.93 -24.65 -14.53
N GLU A 610 1.30 -24.22 -15.63
CA GLU A 610 1.42 -24.77 -16.97
C GLU A 610 2.18 -23.77 -17.83
N TYR A 611 3.23 -24.24 -18.49
CA TYR A 611 4.19 -23.41 -19.22
C TYR A 611 4.77 -24.16 -20.42
N ALA A 612 5.60 -23.49 -21.19
CA ALA A 612 6.40 -24.08 -22.24
C ALA A 612 7.86 -23.59 -22.13
N ILE A 613 8.77 -24.33 -22.71
CA ILE A 613 10.15 -23.88 -22.97
C ILE A 613 10.37 -23.83 -24.48
N GLU A 614 11.52 -23.33 -24.91
CA GLU A 614 11.89 -23.29 -26.32
C GLU A 614 11.75 -24.67 -26.98
N GLY A 615 11.03 -24.73 -28.08
CA GLY A 615 10.71 -25.97 -28.82
C GLY A 615 9.44 -26.72 -28.37
N ASP A 616 8.83 -26.32 -27.25
CA ASP A 616 7.56 -26.92 -26.81
C ASP A 616 6.35 -26.28 -27.51
N GLN A 617 5.20 -26.97 -27.43
CA GLN A 617 3.89 -26.39 -27.70
C GLN A 617 3.38 -25.56 -26.48
N LYS A 618 2.43 -24.68 -26.71
CA LYS A 618 1.81 -23.86 -25.67
C LYS A 618 1.27 -24.73 -24.53
N TYR A 619 1.63 -24.43 -23.29
CA TYR A 619 1.21 -25.17 -22.08
C TYR A 619 1.59 -26.66 -22.04
N GLN A 620 2.65 -27.06 -22.72
CA GLN A 620 3.03 -28.48 -22.82
C GLN A 620 3.55 -29.06 -21.53
N ARG A 621 4.09 -28.22 -20.63
CA ARG A 621 4.67 -28.66 -19.35
C ARG A 621 3.80 -28.21 -18.20
N ARG A 622 3.82 -29.03 -17.13
CA ARG A 622 3.14 -28.70 -15.87
C ARG A 622 4.03 -29.02 -14.68
N ARG A 623 4.04 -28.10 -13.73
CA ARG A 623 4.66 -28.28 -12.41
C ARG A 623 3.60 -28.16 -11.34
N ASP A 624 3.48 -29.18 -10.48
CA ASP A 624 2.62 -29.19 -9.30
C ASP A 624 3.45 -29.06 -8.02
N LEU A 625 2.99 -28.20 -7.10
CA LEU A 625 3.55 -27.99 -5.77
C LEU A 625 2.44 -28.19 -4.73
N ASN A 626 2.21 -29.45 -4.35
CA ASN A 626 1.16 -29.83 -3.41
C ASN A 626 1.76 -30.04 -2.02
N LYS A 627 1.17 -29.44 -0.98
CA LYS A 627 1.65 -29.51 0.40
C LYS A 627 0.50 -29.60 1.39
N ASN A 628 0.76 -30.28 2.49
CA ASN A 628 -0.10 -30.35 3.66
C ASN A 628 0.71 -29.88 4.86
N ASP A 629 0.30 -28.79 5.47
CA ASP A 629 1.08 -28.12 6.49
C ASP A 629 0.26 -27.79 7.74
N ILE A 630 0.94 -27.74 8.89
CA ILE A 630 0.37 -27.36 10.19
C ILE A 630 1.09 -26.09 10.67
N PHE A 631 0.32 -25.12 11.12
CA PHE A 631 0.80 -23.80 11.56
C PHE A 631 0.36 -23.52 13.00
N PRO A 632 1.18 -23.86 14.00
CA PRO A 632 0.93 -23.52 15.40
C PRO A 632 1.24 -22.04 15.67
N THR A 633 0.48 -21.44 16.59
CA THR A 633 0.76 -20.12 17.13
C THR A 633 0.44 -20.06 18.63
N VAL A 634 1.26 -19.34 19.36
CA VAL A 634 1.06 -19.01 20.77
C VAL A 634 1.30 -17.53 20.97
N ASN A 635 0.31 -16.81 21.46
CA ASN A 635 0.40 -15.40 21.79
C ASN A 635 0.04 -15.20 23.26
N LEU A 636 0.89 -14.49 23.98
CA LEU A 636 0.72 -14.17 25.39
C LEU A 636 0.60 -12.65 25.54
N LYS A 637 -0.34 -12.20 26.37
CA LYS A 637 -0.46 -10.80 26.77
C LYS A 637 -0.54 -10.75 28.28
N TYR A 638 0.51 -10.23 28.91
CA TYR A 638 0.55 -9.98 30.35
C TYR A 638 0.28 -8.48 30.60
N SER A 639 -0.87 -8.17 31.19
CA SER A 639 -1.24 -6.83 31.62
C SER A 639 -0.61 -6.58 33.02
N MET A 640 0.54 -5.90 33.03
CA MET A 640 1.26 -5.56 34.27
C MET A 640 0.43 -4.62 35.14
N ASN A 641 -0.32 -3.75 34.52
CA ASN A 641 -1.37 -2.88 35.06
C ASN A 641 -2.24 -2.34 33.89
N GLU A 642 -3.18 -1.46 34.16
CA GLU A 642 -4.10 -0.91 33.17
C GLU A 642 -3.41 -0.18 32.00
N GLN A 643 -2.21 0.33 32.18
CA GLN A 643 -1.47 1.09 31.19
C GLN A 643 -0.36 0.31 30.49
N ASN A 644 0.13 -0.79 31.09
CA ASN A 644 1.33 -1.46 30.65
C ASN A 644 1.08 -2.92 30.32
N ASN A 645 1.40 -3.32 29.08
CA ASN A 645 1.30 -4.68 28.58
C ASN A 645 2.68 -5.21 28.15
N LEU A 646 2.93 -6.47 28.43
CA LEU A 646 4.01 -7.24 27.84
C LEU A 646 3.40 -8.34 26.97
N ARG A 647 3.79 -8.40 25.70
CA ARG A 647 3.29 -9.39 24.74
C ARG A 647 4.43 -10.26 24.24
N MET A 648 4.15 -11.55 24.07
CA MET A 648 5.08 -12.49 23.45
C MET A 648 4.32 -13.29 22.38
N SER A 649 4.94 -13.53 21.25
CA SER A 649 4.38 -14.34 20.16
C SER A 649 5.40 -15.34 19.65
N LEU A 650 4.93 -16.58 19.40
CA LEU A 650 5.67 -17.65 18.74
C LEU A 650 4.80 -18.26 17.66
N SER A 651 5.32 -18.42 16.44
CA SER A 651 4.55 -19.03 15.36
C SER A 651 5.43 -19.65 14.29
N ARG A 652 4.85 -20.62 13.58
CA ARG A 652 5.38 -21.14 12.30
C ARG A 652 4.46 -20.70 11.17
N THR A 653 5.04 -20.22 10.06
CA THR A 653 4.33 -19.78 8.87
C THR A 653 5.04 -20.27 7.60
N VAL A 654 4.47 -20.01 6.43
CA VAL A 654 5.00 -20.47 5.14
C VAL A 654 5.22 -19.28 4.19
N THR A 655 6.21 -19.39 3.32
CA THR A 655 6.39 -18.53 2.15
C THR A 655 6.25 -19.39 0.90
N ARG A 656 5.17 -19.17 0.14
CA ARG A 656 4.92 -19.86 -1.11
C ARG A 656 5.52 -19.08 -2.27
N PRO A 657 6.12 -19.76 -3.27
CA PRO A 657 6.54 -19.06 -4.49
C PRO A 657 5.32 -18.50 -5.22
N SER A 658 5.46 -17.31 -5.81
CA SER A 658 4.42 -16.73 -6.67
C SER A 658 4.38 -17.45 -8.03
N PHE A 659 3.30 -17.29 -8.77
CA PHE A 659 3.15 -17.96 -10.07
C PHE A 659 4.24 -17.56 -11.07
N ILE A 660 4.60 -16.26 -11.12
CA ILE A 660 5.65 -15.75 -12.01
C ILE A 660 7.05 -16.27 -11.60
N GLU A 661 7.28 -16.49 -10.31
CA GLU A 661 8.53 -17.06 -9.81
C GLU A 661 8.68 -18.53 -10.21
N MET A 662 7.58 -19.27 -10.32
CA MET A 662 7.56 -20.68 -10.73
C MET A 662 7.54 -20.87 -12.25
N ALA A 663 6.91 -19.96 -13.01
CA ALA A 663 6.79 -20.07 -14.45
C ALA A 663 8.09 -19.67 -15.16
N PRO A 664 8.71 -20.52 -15.99
CA PRO A 664 9.89 -20.17 -16.78
C PRO A 664 9.58 -19.19 -17.92
N PHE A 665 8.75 -18.21 -17.63
CA PHE A 665 8.35 -17.13 -18.52
C PHE A 665 9.46 -16.08 -18.59
N LEU A 666 9.74 -15.57 -19.79
CA LEU A 666 10.78 -14.57 -20.02
C LEU A 666 10.19 -13.19 -20.23
N TYR A 667 10.51 -12.26 -19.34
CA TYR A 667 10.11 -10.86 -19.41
C TYR A 667 11.31 -9.92 -19.48
N GLN A 668 11.20 -8.85 -20.25
CA GLN A 668 12.17 -7.77 -20.33
C GLN A 668 11.45 -6.46 -20.62
N GLU A 669 11.69 -5.45 -19.82
CA GLU A 669 10.92 -4.20 -19.83
C GLU A 669 11.39 -3.24 -20.95
N SER A 670 12.68 -3.19 -21.24
CA SER A 670 13.23 -2.37 -22.33
C SER A 670 14.60 -2.90 -22.78
N TYR A 671 15.11 -2.38 -23.90
CA TYR A 671 16.49 -2.65 -24.32
C TYR A 671 17.48 -2.24 -23.22
N GLY A 672 18.42 -3.13 -22.94
CA GLY A 672 19.43 -2.92 -21.88
C GLY A 672 18.96 -3.24 -20.47
N SER A 673 17.65 -3.37 -20.20
CA SER A 673 17.17 -3.87 -18.92
C SER A 673 17.37 -5.37 -18.78
N ALA A 674 17.54 -5.85 -17.54
CA ALA A 674 17.74 -7.27 -17.26
C ALA A 674 16.49 -8.09 -17.62
N GLN A 675 16.71 -9.26 -18.22
CA GLN A 675 15.66 -10.25 -18.41
C GLN A 675 15.32 -10.95 -17.09
N ILE A 676 14.07 -11.29 -16.87
CA ILE A 676 13.59 -12.02 -15.70
C ILE A 676 13.00 -13.35 -16.17
N ARG A 677 13.38 -14.45 -15.50
CA ARG A 677 12.85 -15.78 -15.78
C ARG A 677 12.56 -16.54 -14.49
N GLY A 678 11.35 -17.08 -14.36
CA GLY A 678 10.97 -17.94 -13.25
C GLY A 678 11.75 -19.27 -13.19
N ASN A 679 11.58 -20.00 -12.09
CA ASN A 679 12.22 -21.28 -11.83
C ASN A 679 11.18 -22.29 -11.31
N GLU A 680 10.90 -23.30 -12.12
CA GLU A 680 9.92 -24.35 -11.83
C GLU A 680 10.33 -25.30 -10.67
N GLU A 681 11.61 -25.27 -10.25
CA GLU A 681 12.11 -26.12 -9.18
C GLU A 681 11.91 -25.52 -7.78
N LEU A 682 11.32 -24.33 -7.67
CA LEU A 682 11.08 -23.68 -6.39
C LEU A 682 10.21 -24.52 -5.46
N GLN A 683 10.50 -24.39 -4.17
CA GLN A 683 9.78 -25.04 -3.08
C GLN A 683 9.30 -24.00 -2.06
N ASN A 684 8.33 -24.39 -1.21
CA ASN A 684 7.93 -23.58 -0.08
C ASN A 684 9.10 -23.35 0.88
N GLY A 685 9.24 -22.10 1.33
CA GLY A 685 10.04 -21.76 2.51
C GLY A 685 9.19 -21.77 3.76
N TYR A 686 9.80 -22.03 4.92
CA TYR A 686 9.10 -22.00 6.21
C TYR A 686 9.74 -20.97 7.14
N ASN A 687 8.89 -20.30 7.92
CA ASN A 687 9.34 -19.22 8.78
C ASN A 687 8.98 -19.53 10.22
N TYR A 688 9.94 -19.33 11.15
CA TYR A 688 9.75 -19.44 12.57
C TYR A 688 9.91 -18.06 13.18
N ASN A 689 8.83 -17.56 13.77
CA ASN A 689 8.72 -16.17 14.23
C ASN A 689 8.70 -16.11 15.75
N PHE A 690 9.49 -15.19 16.31
CA PHE A 690 9.48 -14.81 17.71
C PHE A 690 9.37 -13.30 17.83
N ASP A 691 8.45 -12.82 18.68
CA ASP A 691 8.25 -11.41 18.99
C ASP A 691 8.06 -11.21 20.48
N LEU A 692 8.71 -10.21 21.05
CA LEU A 692 8.52 -9.73 22.41
C LEU A 692 8.29 -8.22 22.38
N ARG A 693 7.15 -7.76 22.90
CA ARG A 693 6.76 -6.35 22.84
C ARG A 693 6.27 -5.85 24.18
N TYR A 694 6.85 -4.75 24.64
CA TYR A 694 6.35 -3.93 25.73
C TYR A 694 5.54 -2.77 25.17
N GLU A 695 4.39 -2.46 25.79
CA GLU A 695 3.52 -1.34 25.43
C GLU A 695 3.09 -0.59 26.69
N ARG A 696 3.11 0.75 26.59
CA ARG A 696 2.54 1.64 27.59
C ARG A 696 1.55 2.59 26.90
N PHE A 697 0.33 2.62 27.44
CA PHE A 697 -0.74 3.52 27.03
C PHE A 697 -1.09 4.42 28.21
N ALA A 698 -0.79 5.71 28.10
CA ALA A 698 -1.14 6.66 29.15
C ALA A 698 -2.54 7.24 28.92
N GLN A 699 -3.21 7.65 29.97
CA GLN A 699 -4.57 8.21 29.95
C GLN A 699 -4.70 9.47 29.07
N ASN A 700 -3.64 10.27 28.94
CA ASN A 700 -3.61 11.46 28.11
C ASN A 700 -3.43 11.16 26.59
N GLY A 701 -3.37 9.87 26.20
CA GLY A 701 -3.12 9.43 24.82
C GLY A 701 -1.63 9.32 24.46
N ASP A 702 -0.70 9.53 25.40
CA ASP A 702 0.70 9.23 25.20
C ASP A 702 0.91 7.73 25.08
N MET A 703 1.79 7.30 24.19
CA MET A 703 2.08 5.90 23.94
C MET A 703 3.57 5.67 23.76
N LEU A 704 4.04 4.55 24.30
CA LEU A 704 5.38 4.01 24.06
C LEU A 704 5.26 2.53 23.75
N SER A 705 5.91 2.05 22.71
CA SER A 705 6.10 0.63 22.50
C SER A 705 7.55 0.30 22.12
N ALA A 706 8.04 -0.84 22.59
CA ALA A 706 9.33 -1.39 22.26
C ALA A 706 9.16 -2.86 21.89
N THR A 707 9.65 -3.25 20.73
CA THR A 707 9.54 -4.62 20.22
C THR A 707 10.93 -5.15 19.89
N VAL A 708 11.21 -6.38 20.30
CA VAL A 708 12.35 -7.19 19.82
C VAL A 708 11.79 -8.36 19.07
N TYR A 709 12.32 -8.65 17.90
CA TYR A 709 11.88 -9.76 17.07
C TYR A 709 13.04 -10.56 16.51
N TYR A 710 12.78 -11.84 16.26
CA TYR A 710 13.67 -12.76 15.57
C TYR A 710 12.86 -13.66 14.63
N LYS A 711 13.31 -13.79 13.39
CA LYS A 711 12.70 -14.65 12.38
C LYS A 711 13.78 -15.53 11.76
N PHE A 712 13.59 -16.84 11.85
CA PHE A 712 14.40 -17.82 11.14
C PHE A 712 13.65 -18.24 9.87
N LEU A 713 14.34 -18.20 8.72
CA LEU A 713 13.80 -18.51 7.42
C LEU A 713 14.48 -19.79 6.91
N ASP A 714 13.73 -20.86 6.80
CA ASP A 714 14.14 -22.12 6.22
C ASP A 714 13.81 -22.12 4.73
N LYS A 715 14.81 -22.26 3.88
CA LYS A 715 14.71 -22.23 2.41
C LYS A 715 14.00 -20.97 1.87
N PRO A 716 14.42 -19.76 2.27
CA PRO A 716 13.81 -18.56 1.71
C PRO A 716 14.04 -18.48 0.20
N ILE A 717 13.09 -17.87 -0.52
CA ILE A 717 13.20 -17.66 -1.96
C ILE A 717 13.91 -16.33 -2.19
N GLU A 718 15.02 -16.38 -2.95
CA GLU A 718 15.84 -15.22 -3.28
C GLU A 718 15.89 -14.98 -4.78
N ARG A 719 15.85 -13.69 -5.18
CA ARG A 719 16.14 -13.28 -6.55
C ARG A 719 17.65 -13.32 -6.76
N ILE A 720 18.06 -13.98 -7.80
CA ILE A 720 19.47 -14.14 -8.18
C ILE A 720 19.69 -13.64 -9.60
N GLN A 721 20.93 -13.34 -9.93
CA GLN A 721 21.35 -13.09 -11.29
C GLN A 721 22.07 -14.32 -11.86
N LYS A 722 21.85 -14.59 -13.14
CA LYS A 722 22.56 -15.61 -13.93
C LYS A 722 23.11 -14.96 -15.19
N LEU A 723 24.26 -15.41 -15.65
CA LEU A 723 24.80 -15.03 -16.96
C LEU A 723 24.33 -16.06 -17.99
N GLN A 724 23.69 -15.61 -19.04
CA GLN A 724 23.29 -16.46 -20.16
C GLN A 724 23.60 -15.75 -21.48
N GLY A 725 24.50 -16.35 -22.28
CA GLY A 725 24.88 -15.82 -23.58
C GLY A 725 25.48 -14.39 -23.55
N GLY A 726 26.17 -14.02 -22.46
CA GLY A 726 26.73 -12.66 -22.27
C GLY A 726 25.76 -11.62 -21.71
N ALA A 727 24.46 -11.94 -21.61
CA ALA A 727 23.46 -11.05 -21.02
C ALA A 727 23.17 -11.42 -19.55
N THR A 728 22.84 -10.44 -18.74
CA THR A 728 22.38 -10.63 -17.36
C THR A 728 20.91 -11.05 -17.35
N MET A 729 20.63 -12.18 -16.72
CA MET A 729 19.28 -12.69 -16.51
C MET A 729 19.01 -12.82 -15.01
N HIS A 730 17.89 -12.28 -14.56
CA HIS A 730 17.39 -12.51 -13.21
C HIS A 730 16.58 -13.80 -13.16
N SER A 731 16.69 -14.54 -12.04
CA SER A 731 15.92 -15.75 -11.77
C SER A 731 15.68 -15.85 -10.27
N PHE A 732 15.06 -16.94 -9.85
CA PHE A 732 14.73 -17.19 -8.44
C PHE A 732 15.28 -18.55 -8.00
N GLN A 733 15.68 -18.66 -6.74
CA GLN A 733 16.04 -19.95 -6.14
C GLN A 733 15.77 -19.95 -4.64
N ASN A 734 15.61 -21.13 -4.05
CA ASN A 734 15.62 -21.27 -2.61
C ASN A 734 17.06 -21.12 -2.09
N ALA A 735 17.28 -20.23 -1.14
CA ALA A 735 18.50 -20.17 -0.35
C ALA A 735 18.52 -21.29 0.70
N ASP A 736 19.68 -21.56 1.31
CA ASP A 736 19.78 -22.60 2.34
C ASP A 736 19.02 -22.19 3.61
N GLN A 737 19.29 -20.98 4.07
CA GLN A 737 18.65 -20.40 5.26
C GLN A 737 18.75 -18.88 5.24
N GLY A 738 17.92 -18.23 6.01
CA GLY A 738 17.99 -16.79 6.24
C GLY A 738 17.52 -16.42 7.64
N MET A 739 17.77 -15.19 8.04
CA MET A 739 17.27 -14.64 9.31
C MET A 739 17.00 -13.14 9.21
N ALA A 740 16.08 -12.69 10.03
CA ALA A 740 15.84 -11.27 10.28
C ALA A 740 15.63 -11.05 11.78
N ALA A 741 16.38 -10.11 12.37
CA ALA A 741 16.27 -9.75 13.78
C ALA A 741 16.31 -8.23 13.92
N GLY A 742 15.62 -7.69 14.92
CA GLY A 742 15.65 -6.24 15.10
C GLY A 742 14.94 -5.75 16.34
N VAL A 743 15.04 -4.43 16.49
CA VAL A 743 14.39 -3.66 17.55
C VAL A 743 13.56 -2.55 16.92
N GLU A 744 12.32 -2.42 17.36
CA GLU A 744 11.39 -1.37 16.95
C GLU A 744 10.99 -0.56 18.18
N LEU A 745 11.03 0.76 18.06
CA LEU A 745 10.56 1.70 19.07
C LEU A 745 9.51 2.60 18.45
N GLU A 746 8.38 2.78 19.11
CA GLU A 746 7.32 3.72 18.72
C GLU A 746 6.96 4.58 19.93
N PHE A 747 6.81 5.85 19.66
CA PHE A 747 6.59 6.84 20.69
C PHE A 747 5.62 7.91 20.16
N ARG A 748 4.59 8.21 20.96
CA ARG A 748 3.64 9.28 20.70
C ARG A 748 3.45 10.09 21.99
N LYS A 749 3.61 11.40 21.93
CA LYS A 749 3.54 12.26 23.10
C LYS A 749 2.93 13.60 22.81
N GLN A 750 2.02 14.02 23.69
CA GLN A 750 1.56 15.39 23.80
C GLN A 750 2.65 16.21 24.50
N LEU A 751 3.36 17.09 23.75
CA LEU A 751 4.45 17.90 24.32
C LEU A 751 3.91 19.04 25.19
N VAL A 752 3.02 19.84 24.61
CA VAL A 752 2.25 20.90 25.25
C VAL A 752 0.87 20.91 24.62
N LYS A 753 -0.03 21.78 25.12
CA LYS A 753 -1.36 21.92 24.55
C LYS A 753 -1.27 22.11 23.03
N ASP A 754 -2.05 21.32 22.27
CA ASP A 754 -2.16 21.36 20.81
C ASP A 754 -0.89 20.93 20.03
N PHE A 755 0.26 20.67 20.67
CA PHE A 755 1.47 20.14 20.05
C PHE A 755 1.66 18.66 20.38
N ARG A 756 1.83 17.86 19.33
CA ARG A 756 2.03 16.43 19.42
C ARG A 756 3.24 16.00 18.61
N LEU A 757 4.05 15.13 19.21
CA LEU A 757 5.21 14.48 18.58
C LEU A 757 4.91 12.99 18.44
N GLY A 758 5.01 12.47 17.22
CA GLY A 758 5.07 11.05 16.91
C GLY A 758 6.45 10.70 16.37
N ALA A 759 6.99 9.56 16.78
CA ALA A 759 8.21 9.03 16.19
C ALA A 759 8.24 7.51 16.27
N ASN A 760 8.78 6.88 15.25
CA ASN A 760 9.15 5.47 15.30
C ASN A 760 10.51 5.25 14.65
N VAL A 761 11.28 4.34 15.23
CA VAL A 761 12.58 3.93 14.74
C VAL A 761 12.66 2.42 14.73
N SER A 762 13.22 1.87 13.68
CA SER A 762 13.51 0.45 13.56
C SER A 762 14.97 0.26 13.20
N TYR A 763 15.66 -0.58 13.95
CA TYR A 763 16.97 -1.11 13.60
C TYR A 763 16.84 -2.60 13.34
N MET A 764 17.35 -3.04 12.18
CA MET A 764 17.26 -4.45 11.78
C MET A 764 18.58 -4.96 11.24
N TYR A 765 18.82 -6.24 11.51
CA TYR A 765 19.86 -7.04 10.94
C TYR A 765 19.23 -8.21 10.18
N THR A 766 19.63 -8.40 8.93
CA THR A 766 19.17 -9.52 8.11
C THR A 766 20.38 -10.24 7.51
N ASN A 767 20.21 -11.53 7.28
CA ASN A 767 21.23 -12.35 6.64
C ASN A 767 20.56 -13.46 5.84
N VAL A 768 21.12 -13.78 4.68
CA VAL A 768 20.73 -14.93 3.87
C VAL A 768 21.99 -15.64 3.36
N LYS A 769 21.94 -16.95 3.41
CA LYS A 769 23.01 -17.83 2.93
C LYS A 769 22.55 -18.57 1.70
N LEU A 770 23.17 -18.27 0.57
CA LEU A 770 22.89 -18.86 -0.74
C LEU A 770 23.69 -20.17 -0.91
N PRO A 771 23.17 -21.15 -1.68
CA PRO A 771 23.85 -22.40 -1.96
C PRO A 771 25.21 -22.21 -2.66
N GLU A 772 26.10 -23.17 -2.53
CA GLU A 772 27.37 -23.19 -3.23
C GLU A 772 27.19 -23.32 -4.76
N GLY A 773 28.09 -22.67 -5.53
CA GLY A 773 28.16 -22.85 -7.00
C GLY A 773 27.33 -21.88 -7.83
N GLY A 774 26.67 -20.86 -7.24
CA GLY A 774 25.99 -19.80 -7.99
C GLY A 774 26.94 -18.71 -8.53
N ALA A 775 26.45 -17.90 -9.48
CA ALA A 775 27.22 -16.81 -10.11
C ALA A 775 27.29 -15.52 -9.27
N TYR A 776 26.60 -15.46 -8.13
CA TYR A 776 26.59 -14.32 -7.22
C TYR A 776 27.93 -14.11 -6.53
N THR A 777 28.31 -12.84 -6.34
CA THR A 777 29.58 -12.47 -5.70
C THR A 777 29.54 -12.75 -4.20
N ASN A 778 28.44 -12.36 -3.53
CA ASN A 778 28.25 -12.47 -2.10
C ASN A 778 27.27 -13.62 -1.77
N LYS A 779 27.78 -14.75 -1.25
CA LYS A 779 26.94 -15.90 -0.85
C LYS A 779 26.24 -15.68 0.48
N ASP A 780 26.86 -14.90 1.35
CA ASP A 780 26.39 -14.57 2.71
C ASP A 780 26.23 -13.06 2.78
N ARG A 781 25.00 -12.59 2.77
CA ARG A 781 24.67 -11.17 2.64
C ARG A 781 23.37 -10.79 3.36
N SER A 782 23.11 -9.49 3.47
CA SER A 782 21.79 -9.02 3.87
C SER A 782 20.72 -9.39 2.84
N LEU A 783 19.47 -9.50 3.30
CA LEU A 783 18.32 -9.65 2.40
C LEU A 783 18.20 -8.43 1.48
N GLN A 784 17.86 -8.67 0.21
CA GLN A 784 17.65 -7.61 -0.78
C GLN A 784 16.49 -6.71 -0.33
N GLY A 785 16.67 -5.40 -0.43
CA GLY A 785 15.69 -4.40 -0.02
C GLY A 785 15.68 -4.08 1.49
N ALA A 786 16.33 -4.89 2.34
CA ALA A 786 16.38 -4.66 3.78
C ALA A 786 17.21 -3.41 4.11
N SER A 787 16.58 -2.39 4.71
CA SER A 787 17.25 -1.20 5.20
C SER A 787 17.54 -1.34 6.70
N PRO A 788 18.81 -1.31 7.14
CA PRO A 788 19.16 -1.50 8.54
C PRO A 788 18.52 -0.49 9.50
N ILE A 789 18.23 0.72 9.03
CA ILE A 789 17.64 1.80 9.84
C ILE A 789 16.47 2.41 9.10
N LEU A 790 15.31 2.48 9.76
CA LEU A 790 14.15 3.23 9.34
C LEU A 790 13.73 4.18 10.46
N LEU A 791 13.43 5.43 10.13
CA LEU A 791 12.94 6.44 11.09
C LEU A 791 11.80 7.22 10.45
N ASN A 792 10.68 7.31 11.16
CA ASN A 792 9.63 8.28 10.89
C ASN A 792 9.49 9.20 12.10
N ALA A 793 9.31 10.48 11.86
CA ALA A 793 8.98 11.45 12.90
C ALA A 793 7.95 12.44 12.37
N ASP A 794 6.95 12.75 13.16
CA ASP A 794 5.95 13.76 12.83
C ASP A 794 5.73 14.73 14.00
N LEU A 795 5.65 16.00 13.69
CA LEU A 795 5.27 17.05 14.62
C LEU A 795 3.96 17.68 14.12
N THR A 796 2.93 17.58 14.93
CA THR A 796 1.60 18.11 14.60
C THR A 796 1.22 19.20 15.59
N TYR A 797 0.74 20.35 15.07
CA TYR A 797 0.19 21.44 15.85
C TYR A 797 -1.27 21.63 15.45
N SER A 798 -2.21 21.44 16.39
CA SER A 798 -3.66 21.38 16.11
C SER A 798 -4.48 22.30 17.04
N PRO A 799 -4.30 23.63 17.02
CA PRO A 799 -5.06 24.55 17.83
C PRO A 799 -6.51 24.66 17.35
N ARG A 800 -7.43 24.79 18.31
CA ARG A 800 -8.85 25.09 18.06
C ARG A 800 -9.15 26.55 18.37
N PHE A 801 -9.94 27.18 17.49
CA PHE A 801 -10.37 28.58 17.59
C PHE A 801 -11.92 28.64 17.67
N GLY A 802 -12.47 28.39 18.86
CA GLY A 802 -13.91 28.21 19.04
C GLY A 802 -14.36 26.76 18.82
N GLU A 803 -15.67 26.57 18.56
CA GLU A 803 -16.27 25.22 18.52
C GLU A 803 -15.89 24.45 17.21
N ASP A 804 -15.93 25.14 16.05
CA ASP A 804 -15.86 24.49 14.73
C ASP A 804 -14.56 24.82 13.95
N ARG A 805 -13.72 25.72 14.44
CA ARG A 805 -12.51 26.14 13.72
C ARG A 805 -11.28 25.44 14.26
N GLN A 806 -10.57 24.77 13.40
CA GLN A 806 -9.34 24.08 13.76
C GLN A 806 -8.30 24.26 12.67
N LEU A 807 -7.08 24.63 13.07
CA LEU A 807 -5.89 24.56 12.23
C LEU A 807 -5.15 23.28 12.57
N ASN A 808 -4.70 22.55 11.55
CA ASN A 808 -3.76 21.44 11.72
C ASN A 808 -2.53 21.74 10.86
N LEU A 809 -1.36 21.73 11.46
CA LEU A 809 -0.07 21.83 10.78
C LEU A 809 0.72 20.57 11.11
N SER A 810 1.17 19.83 10.12
CA SER A 810 1.94 18.61 10.30
C SER A 810 3.24 18.66 9.49
N LEU A 811 4.36 18.40 10.15
CA LEU A 811 5.67 18.24 9.53
C LEU A 811 6.09 16.78 9.70
N LEU A 812 6.31 16.09 8.58
CA LEU A 812 6.60 14.65 8.55
C LEU A 812 7.98 14.39 7.96
N TYR A 813 8.86 13.80 8.72
CA TYR A 813 10.19 13.40 8.29
C TYR A 813 10.27 11.88 8.19
N ASN A 814 10.91 11.38 7.12
CA ASN A 814 11.20 9.96 6.94
C ASN A 814 12.67 9.78 6.55
N LEU A 815 13.34 8.82 7.17
CA LEU A 815 14.67 8.33 6.82
C LEU A 815 14.57 6.85 6.51
N GLN A 816 14.99 6.48 5.32
CA GLN A 816 15.26 5.11 4.91
C GLN A 816 16.78 4.98 4.73
N GLY A 817 17.42 4.11 5.51
CA GLY A 817 18.84 3.86 5.43
C GLY A 817 19.24 3.14 4.14
N LYS A 818 20.54 3.03 3.91
CA LYS A 818 21.13 2.29 2.77
C LYS A 818 20.60 0.84 2.72
N ARG A 819 20.33 0.32 1.52
CA ARG A 819 19.88 -1.06 1.30
C ARG A 819 20.41 -1.64 -0.01
N ILE A 820 20.50 -2.97 -0.11
CA ILE A 820 20.80 -3.64 -1.36
C ILE A 820 19.61 -3.50 -2.31
N HIS A 821 19.82 -2.84 -3.45
CA HIS A 821 18.86 -2.75 -4.54
C HIS A 821 18.94 -3.97 -5.46
N ALA A 822 20.14 -4.34 -5.89
CA ALA A 822 20.38 -5.52 -6.72
C ALA A 822 21.63 -6.25 -6.26
N VAL A 823 21.59 -7.58 -6.38
CA VAL A 823 22.67 -8.46 -5.92
C VAL A 823 23.79 -8.48 -6.93
N GLY A 824 25.04 -8.36 -6.47
CA GLY A 824 26.24 -8.38 -7.30
C GLY A 824 26.55 -9.76 -7.87
N VAL A 825 27.04 -9.77 -9.12
CA VAL A 825 27.47 -10.96 -9.86
C VAL A 825 28.81 -10.73 -10.54
N SER A 826 29.45 -11.78 -10.97
CA SER A 826 30.67 -11.70 -11.80
C SER A 826 31.78 -10.87 -11.15
N GLN A 827 31.97 -11.01 -9.84
CA GLN A 827 32.99 -10.31 -9.06
C GLN A 827 32.71 -8.80 -8.81
N LEU A 828 31.55 -8.29 -9.20
CA LEU A 828 31.06 -6.99 -8.77
C LEU A 828 30.33 -7.10 -7.43
N GLY A 829 30.42 -6.09 -6.59
CA GLY A 829 29.65 -5.99 -5.36
C GLY A 829 28.18 -5.70 -5.65
N ASP A 830 27.37 -5.69 -4.59
CA ASP A 830 25.96 -5.40 -4.70
C ASP A 830 25.74 -3.93 -5.12
N ILE A 831 24.63 -3.65 -5.78
CA ILE A 831 24.18 -2.30 -6.06
C ILE A 831 23.36 -1.83 -4.85
N ASP A 832 23.85 -0.82 -4.17
CA ASP A 832 23.22 -0.25 -3.00
C ASP A 832 22.47 1.03 -3.33
N GLN A 833 21.20 1.10 -2.96
CA GLN A 833 20.47 2.34 -2.86
C GLN A 833 20.94 3.09 -1.62
N MET A 834 21.38 4.32 -1.80
CA MET A 834 21.87 5.17 -0.70
C MET A 834 20.70 5.65 0.18
N ALA A 835 21.02 6.16 1.38
CA ALA A 835 20.00 6.61 2.31
C ALA A 835 19.14 7.75 1.73
N ILE A 836 17.82 7.62 1.88
CA ILE A 836 16.82 8.58 1.42
C ILE A 836 16.25 9.33 2.62
N HIS A 837 16.16 10.65 2.48
CA HIS A 837 15.54 11.54 3.46
C HIS A 837 14.42 12.32 2.78
N THR A 838 13.21 12.23 3.29
CA THR A 838 12.07 13.01 2.82
C THR A 838 11.49 13.85 3.93
N LEU A 839 11.03 15.04 3.59
CA LEU A 839 10.36 15.97 4.50
C LEU A 839 9.08 16.48 3.83
N ASN A 840 7.94 16.24 4.44
CA ASN A 840 6.64 16.67 3.94
C ASN A 840 6.01 17.66 4.93
N PHE A 841 5.26 18.62 4.41
CA PHE A 841 4.49 19.56 5.19
C PHE A 841 3.03 19.51 4.76
N ASN A 842 2.12 19.43 5.73
CA ASN A 842 0.69 19.47 5.51
C ASN A 842 0.04 20.51 6.42
N ALA A 843 -0.85 21.32 5.86
CA ALA A 843 -1.66 22.29 6.58
C ALA A 843 -3.12 22.10 6.20
N SER A 844 -4.02 22.05 7.19
CA SER A 844 -5.46 22.08 6.96
C SER A 844 -6.15 23.05 7.91
N TYR A 845 -7.15 23.77 7.42
CA TYR A 845 -7.93 24.69 8.19
C TYR A 845 -9.43 24.44 8.01
N ASN A 846 -10.07 24.05 9.09
CA ASN A 846 -11.52 23.95 9.16
C ASN A 846 -12.08 25.34 9.44
N PHE A 847 -12.79 25.93 8.48
CA PHE A 847 -13.45 27.23 8.64
C PHE A 847 -14.71 27.11 9.52
N ASN A 848 -15.37 25.98 9.42
CA ASN A 848 -16.55 25.57 10.19
C ASN A 848 -16.71 24.03 10.08
N SER A 849 -17.83 23.49 10.55
CA SER A 849 -18.16 22.05 10.44
C SER A 849 -18.22 21.53 9.00
N HIS A 850 -18.44 22.41 8.00
CA HIS A 850 -18.65 22.03 6.60
C HIS A 850 -17.44 22.24 5.70
N PHE A 851 -16.71 23.35 5.84
CA PHE A 851 -15.63 23.72 4.91
C PHE A 851 -14.25 23.52 5.49
N THR A 852 -13.40 22.81 4.75
CA THR A 852 -11.97 22.63 5.04
C THR A 852 -11.12 23.01 3.82
N ALA A 853 -10.07 23.82 4.03
CA ALA A 853 -9.01 24.02 3.04
C ALA A 853 -7.76 23.22 3.44
N LYS A 854 -7.02 22.74 2.46
CA LYS A 854 -5.79 21.96 2.64
C LYS A 854 -4.67 22.51 1.77
N LEU A 855 -3.44 22.44 2.27
CA LEU A 855 -2.20 22.69 1.55
C LEU A 855 -1.25 21.56 1.89
N GLN A 856 -0.70 20.89 0.88
CA GLN A 856 0.27 19.83 1.03
C GLN A 856 1.52 20.15 0.22
N VAL A 857 2.69 19.96 0.83
CA VAL A 857 4.00 20.06 0.17
C VAL A 857 4.74 18.76 0.42
N SER A 858 4.98 18.00 -0.65
CA SER A 858 5.71 16.74 -0.59
C SER A 858 7.16 16.93 -1.03
N ASP A 859 8.05 16.18 -0.42
CA ASP A 859 9.49 16.18 -0.63
C ASP A 859 10.12 17.57 -0.68
N LEU A 860 10.00 18.32 0.43
CA LEU A 860 10.64 19.66 0.60
C LEU A 860 12.16 19.62 0.45
N LEU A 861 12.79 18.46 0.72
CA LEU A 861 14.25 18.33 0.62
C LEU A 861 14.73 18.14 -0.82
N ASN A 862 13.88 17.60 -1.70
CA ASN A 862 14.16 17.35 -3.12
C ASN A 862 15.54 16.71 -3.36
N ARG A 863 15.87 15.68 -2.57
CA ARG A 863 17.16 15.02 -2.68
C ARG A 863 17.15 14.01 -3.81
N ALA A 864 18.31 13.85 -4.45
CA ALA A 864 18.47 12.80 -5.44
C ALA A 864 18.42 11.42 -4.78
N VAL A 865 17.75 10.48 -5.43
CA VAL A 865 17.88 9.03 -5.20
C VAL A 865 19.14 8.59 -5.92
N VAL A 866 20.03 7.88 -5.21
CA VAL A 866 21.37 7.53 -5.71
C VAL A 866 21.63 6.06 -5.48
N PHE A 867 22.10 5.36 -6.53
CA PHE A 867 22.56 3.98 -6.47
C PHE A 867 24.05 3.90 -6.71
N LYS A 868 24.71 3.07 -5.92
CA LYS A 868 26.16 2.85 -6.02
C LYS A 868 26.48 1.38 -6.03
N GLN A 869 27.49 1.00 -6.80
CA GLN A 869 28.03 -0.34 -6.87
C GLN A 869 29.47 -0.38 -6.40
N GLU A 870 29.78 -1.33 -5.52
CA GLU A 870 31.14 -1.60 -5.10
C GLU A 870 31.86 -2.40 -6.19
N VAL A 871 33.08 -1.98 -6.52
CA VAL A 871 34.02 -2.69 -7.38
C VAL A 871 35.10 -3.31 -6.48
N PRO A 872 34.99 -4.58 -6.05
CA PRO A 872 35.87 -5.17 -5.05
C PRO A 872 37.35 -5.18 -5.47
N LYS A 873 37.60 -5.24 -6.79
CA LYS A 873 38.96 -5.27 -7.34
C LYS A 873 39.70 -3.94 -7.14
N THR A 874 39.03 -2.81 -7.21
CA THR A 874 39.62 -1.47 -7.03
C THR A 874 39.31 -0.88 -5.65
N GLY A 875 38.30 -1.40 -4.96
CA GLY A 875 37.76 -0.84 -3.71
C GLY A 875 36.95 0.45 -3.93
N GLU A 876 36.66 0.79 -5.17
CA GLU A 876 35.85 1.98 -5.50
C GLU A 876 34.35 1.71 -5.34
N TYR A 877 33.60 2.77 -5.01
CA TYR A 877 32.15 2.75 -4.87
C TYR A 877 31.55 3.69 -5.91
N VAL A 878 31.25 3.14 -7.08
CA VAL A 878 30.87 3.89 -8.28
C VAL A 878 29.37 4.17 -8.28
N GLU A 879 28.99 5.39 -8.62
CA GLU A 879 27.58 5.78 -8.81
C GLU A 879 27.10 5.26 -10.16
N VAL A 880 26.05 4.43 -10.11
CA VAL A 880 25.52 3.72 -11.30
C VAL A 880 24.15 4.22 -11.72
N GLU A 881 23.41 4.89 -10.84
CA GLU A 881 22.12 5.50 -11.18
C GLU A 881 21.82 6.68 -10.26
N ARG A 882 21.16 7.71 -10.80
CA ARG A 882 20.70 8.89 -10.04
C ARG A 882 19.53 9.56 -10.72
N PHE A 883 18.53 9.96 -9.92
CA PHE A 883 17.40 10.78 -10.37
C PHE A 883 16.84 11.66 -9.25
N LYS A 884 15.92 12.59 -9.62
CA LYS A 884 15.17 13.43 -8.70
C LYS A 884 13.70 13.43 -9.07
N GLU A 885 12.83 13.22 -8.09
CA GLU A 885 11.38 13.21 -8.30
C GLU A 885 10.73 14.61 -8.36
N GLY A 886 11.34 15.62 -7.72
CA GLY A 886 10.79 16.97 -7.61
C GLY A 886 9.88 17.18 -6.40
N THR A 887 9.79 18.43 -5.94
CA THR A 887 8.89 18.85 -4.86
C THR A 887 7.46 18.99 -5.38
N GLY A 888 6.50 18.31 -4.74
CA GLY A 888 5.07 18.43 -5.04
C GLY A 888 4.40 19.53 -4.22
N LEU A 889 3.44 20.24 -4.82
CA LEU A 889 2.58 21.24 -4.18
C LEU A 889 1.13 20.93 -4.54
N GLU A 890 0.26 20.80 -3.54
CA GLU A 890 -1.17 20.55 -3.72
C GLU A 890 -2.01 21.46 -2.82
N VAL A 891 -3.08 22.00 -3.37
CA VAL A 891 -4.09 22.78 -2.65
C VAL A 891 -5.45 22.11 -2.86
N GLY A 892 -6.21 21.95 -1.78
CA GLY A 892 -7.50 21.29 -1.81
C GLY A 892 -8.54 22.00 -0.98
N ILE A 893 -9.79 21.75 -1.34
CA ILE A 893 -10.98 22.14 -0.56
C ILE A 893 -11.89 20.93 -0.39
N SER A 894 -12.54 20.84 0.76
CA SER A 894 -13.58 19.84 1.00
C SER A 894 -14.79 20.46 1.65
N TYR A 895 -15.95 19.93 1.28
CA TYR A 895 -17.23 20.29 1.84
C TYR A 895 -17.92 19.04 2.41
N ASN A 896 -18.36 19.12 3.65
CA ASN A 896 -19.12 18.09 4.36
C ASN A 896 -20.51 18.62 4.69
N PHE A 897 -21.56 17.90 4.28
CA PHE A 897 -22.92 18.20 4.64
C PHE A 897 -23.27 17.67 6.02
#